data_dd7ba93fac6211ac73906f4654b46e26
#
_entry.id   dd7ba93fac6211ac73906f4654b46e26
#
_cell.length_a   1.000
_cell.length_b   1.000
_cell.length_c   1.000
_cell.angle_alpha   90.00
_cell.angle_beta   90.00
_cell.angle_gamma   90.00
#
_symmetry.space_group_name_H-M   'P 1'
#
loop_
_entity.id
_entity.type
_entity.pdbx_description
1 polymer ?
#
loop_
_entity_poly.entity_id
_entity_poly.type
_entity_poly.pdbx_seq_one_letter_code
_entity_poly.pdbx_strand_id
1 'polypeptide(L)'
;MSIKKLQILSLLSLSLAAPMMVTPMSAAQDPVDNDPYQWLEDVTGDKAIEWVKERNAKAESSLTTSDEFKKLESDLLAILDSDARIPFVSKHGEFYYNFWRDKKNIKGLWRRTTLEEFKKPAPQWEVILDLDKLSAEENESWVWKGASFLRPDYDRVLIDISRGGADATVTREFEISTKSFVKGGFERPEAKGSLSWIDRDHVFVQTDFGPGSMTDSGYARIVKRWKRGTPLAAAEVIYEGEQTDMLVAAFHDDSPGFERNYVQRNVKFYNDELFVLDENSKLVKIDAPNTASKSVSRGTLAIELREDWNRGDKVYKAGSLLFTKLDDFLVGKETIEVVFEPSPTTALASFGFTKDYAILNVLEDVKNKVTVLRATPQGWKSEPMVGAPAFGTVSVSPVDPDESNDYFMTVTDYLTPTTLSMGTIGQAPQKLKELPAFFDAKGLKISQHFATSQDGTRVPYFMVAKESLSLDGNNPTLLYGYGGFEISLQPSYNATVGRAWTTQGGVYVVANIRGGGEYGPSWHQAALKDKRHRAYEDFAAVAKDLFARKVTSPTKLGIQGGSNGGLLVGNMATLYPDLFQAVVCQVPLLDMKRYNKLLAGASWMAEYGNPDIPAEWSFIKTFSPYHNVVENRKYPNVLFTTSTRDDRVHPGHARKMMAKMEAQGHSVLYYENIEGGHGGAANNKQSAFMQAIAYSFLKKQLFGKESQ
;
A
#
# COMPACT_ATOMS: atom_id res chain seq x y z
N MET A 1 -27.71 -36.84 -49.30
CA MET A 1 -29.07 -36.74 -49.83
C MET A 1 -29.58 -35.37 -49.45
N SER A 2 -29.49 -34.42 -50.33
CA SER A 2 -30.40 -33.97 -51.41
C SER A 2 -31.60 -33.20 -50.83
N ILE A 3 -31.58 -31.87 -50.88
CA ILE A 3 -32.27 -30.92 -51.79
C ILE A 3 -33.78 -30.74 -51.44
N LYS A 4 -34.23 -29.50 -51.18
CA LYS A 4 -35.00 -28.69 -52.12
C LYS A 4 -35.33 -27.29 -51.62
N LYS A 5 -35.05 -26.31 -52.49
CA LYS A 5 -35.53 -24.93 -52.53
C LYS A 5 -37.05 -24.85 -52.73
N LEU A 6 -37.68 -23.79 -52.23
CA LEU A 6 -38.80 -23.17 -52.90
C LEU A 6 -38.81 -21.66 -52.71
N GLN A 7 -38.71 -20.95 -53.84
CA GLN A 7 -39.02 -19.53 -54.03
C GLN A 7 -40.53 -19.38 -54.28
N ILE A 8 -41.14 -18.32 -53.75
CA ILE A 8 -42.30 -17.68 -54.34
C ILE A 8 -42.20 -16.17 -54.28
N LEU A 9 -42.45 -15.55 -55.42
CA LEU A 9 -42.37 -14.16 -55.84
C LEU A 9 -43.56 -13.29 -55.34
N SER A 10 -43.20 -12.02 -55.12
CA SER A 10 -43.87 -10.76 -55.49
C SER A 10 -45.24 -10.37 -54.93
N LEU A 11 -45.25 -9.14 -54.37
CA LEU A 11 -46.07 -8.05 -54.98
C LEU A 11 -45.64 -6.68 -54.37
N LEU A 12 -45.28 -5.75 -55.27
CA LEU A 12 -45.02 -4.35 -54.99
C LEU A 12 -46.32 -3.64 -54.51
N SER A 13 -46.13 -2.76 -53.50
CA SER A 13 -46.94 -1.57 -53.38
C SER A 13 -46.04 -0.40 -52.91
N LEU A 14 -45.78 0.53 -53.85
CA LEU A 14 -45.14 1.81 -53.55
C LEU A 14 -46.07 2.65 -52.66
N SER A 15 -45.54 3.06 -51.49
CA SER A 15 -46.02 4.25 -50.81
C SER A 15 -44.82 5.20 -50.58
N LEU A 16 -44.88 6.38 -51.19
CA LEU A 16 -43.97 7.48 -50.96
C LEU A 16 -44.09 7.90 -49.49
N ALA A 17 -43.02 7.74 -48.74
CA ALA A 17 -42.82 8.43 -47.47
C ALA A 17 -41.64 9.35 -47.62
N ALA A 18 -41.85 10.64 -47.35
CA ALA A 18 -40.88 11.68 -47.34
C ALA A 18 -39.76 11.38 -46.29
N PRO A 19 -38.49 11.78 -46.52
CA PRO A 19 -37.44 11.58 -45.55
C PRO A 19 -37.66 12.54 -44.38
N MET A 20 -38.01 12.02 -43.20
CA MET A 20 -37.80 12.72 -41.97
C MET A 20 -36.28 12.86 -41.74
N MET A 21 -35.79 14.10 -41.83
CA MET A 21 -34.49 14.44 -41.29
C MET A 21 -34.48 14.16 -39.81
N VAL A 22 -33.85 13.08 -39.40
CA VAL A 22 -33.44 12.87 -38.00
C VAL A 22 -32.25 13.82 -37.80
N THR A 23 -32.50 14.97 -37.19
CA THR A 23 -31.45 15.79 -36.58
C THR A 23 -30.75 14.90 -35.56
N PRO A 24 -29.41 14.77 -35.61
CA PRO A 24 -28.73 14.10 -34.55
C PRO A 24 -29.02 14.88 -33.24
N MET A 25 -29.66 14.25 -32.27
CA MET A 25 -29.69 14.75 -30.90
C MET A 25 -28.23 14.96 -30.51
N SER A 26 -27.82 16.22 -30.39
CA SER A 26 -26.59 16.58 -29.71
C SER A 26 -26.60 15.81 -28.38
N ALA A 27 -25.66 14.90 -28.20
CA ALA A 27 -25.39 14.32 -26.91
C ALA A 27 -25.22 15.51 -25.96
N ALA A 28 -26.12 15.65 -24.99
CA ALA A 28 -25.97 16.63 -23.94
C ALA A 28 -24.59 16.37 -23.32
N GLN A 29 -23.67 17.31 -23.49
CA GLN A 29 -22.37 17.26 -22.80
C GLN A 29 -22.67 17.15 -21.31
N ASP A 30 -22.15 16.12 -20.70
CA ASP A 30 -22.29 15.90 -19.27
C ASP A 30 -21.78 17.15 -18.54
N PRO A 31 -22.54 17.74 -17.58
CA PRO A 31 -22.13 18.98 -16.89
C PRO A 31 -20.78 18.88 -16.16
N VAL A 32 -20.16 17.71 -16.18
CA VAL A 32 -18.85 17.40 -15.60
C VAL A 32 -17.67 18.03 -16.37
N ASP A 33 -17.85 18.44 -17.61
CA ASP A 33 -16.78 19.07 -18.42
C ASP A 33 -16.47 20.53 -18.02
N ASN A 34 -17.21 21.10 -17.07
CA ASN A 34 -17.01 22.48 -16.59
C ASN A 34 -16.74 22.53 -15.09
N ASP A 35 -15.75 21.77 -14.61
CA ASP A 35 -15.33 21.83 -13.20
C ASP A 35 -14.58 23.13 -12.91
N PRO A 36 -15.16 24.08 -12.14
CA PRO A 36 -14.57 25.39 -11.88
C PRO A 36 -13.27 25.32 -11.08
N TYR A 37 -12.97 24.17 -10.50
CA TYR A 37 -11.77 23.92 -9.68
C TYR A 37 -10.71 23.08 -10.40
N GLN A 38 -10.89 22.73 -11.68
CA GLN A 38 -9.96 21.89 -12.44
C GLN A 38 -8.54 22.47 -12.50
N TRP A 39 -8.42 23.82 -12.48
CA TRP A 39 -7.12 24.49 -12.45
C TRP A 39 -6.24 24.13 -11.23
N LEU A 40 -6.83 23.59 -10.16
CA LEU A 40 -6.10 23.08 -8.99
C LEU A 40 -5.41 21.72 -9.24
N GLU A 41 -5.62 21.12 -10.40
CA GLU A 41 -4.86 19.96 -10.87
C GLU A 41 -3.47 20.34 -11.40
N ASP A 42 -3.20 21.64 -11.63
CA ASP A 42 -1.83 22.09 -11.88
C ASP A 42 -1.02 21.98 -10.58
N VAL A 43 -0.15 20.95 -10.52
CA VAL A 43 0.56 20.59 -9.27
C VAL A 43 1.48 21.72 -8.81
N THR A 44 2.19 22.35 -9.76
CA THR A 44 3.29 23.32 -9.48
C THR A 44 3.04 24.72 -10.01
N GLY A 45 1.90 24.96 -10.67
CA GLY A 45 1.55 26.27 -11.20
C GLY A 45 1.42 27.32 -10.10
N ASP A 46 1.95 28.52 -10.35
CA ASP A 46 2.04 29.61 -9.37
C ASP A 46 0.70 29.89 -8.68
N LYS A 47 -0.40 29.96 -9.46
CA LYS A 47 -1.74 30.20 -8.93
C LYS A 47 -2.18 29.10 -7.95
N ALA A 48 -1.91 27.84 -8.27
CA ALA A 48 -2.28 26.71 -7.42
C ALA A 48 -1.44 26.68 -6.13
N ILE A 49 -0.14 26.96 -6.25
CA ILE A 49 0.76 27.02 -5.10
C ILE A 49 0.45 28.21 -4.19
N GLU A 50 0.07 29.36 -4.74
CA GLU A 50 -0.39 30.51 -3.93
C GLU A 50 -1.66 30.17 -3.15
N TRP A 51 -2.64 29.55 -3.81
CA TRP A 51 -3.85 29.03 -3.18
C TRP A 51 -3.54 28.05 -2.03
N VAL A 52 -2.58 27.13 -2.23
CA VAL A 52 -2.11 26.20 -1.20
C VAL A 52 -1.51 26.94 0.00
N LYS A 53 -0.61 27.91 -0.23
CA LYS A 53 0.03 28.69 0.84
C LYS A 53 -0.98 29.41 1.71
N GLU A 54 -2.01 30.01 1.10
CA GLU A 54 -3.08 30.69 1.86
C GLU A 54 -3.85 29.72 2.78
N ARG A 55 -4.16 28.51 2.31
CA ARG A 55 -4.89 27.51 3.11
C ARG A 55 -4.01 26.89 4.19
N ASN A 56 -2.73 26.68 3.89
CA ASN A 56 -1.75 26.26 4.88
C ASN A 56 -1.69 27.30 6.02
N ALA A 57 -1.53 28.57 5.71
CA ALA A 57 -1.49 29.64 6.71
C ALA A 57 -2.76 29.68 7.59
N LYS A 58 -3.94 29.45 6.99
CA LYS A 58 -5.21 29.35 7.72
C LYS A 58 -5.25 28.15 8.67
N ALA A 59 -4.79 26.98 8.23
CA ALA A 59 -4.71 25.78 9.06
C ALA A 59 -3.69 25.95 10.18
N GLU A 60 -2.51 26.47 9.88
CA GLU A 60 -1.45 26.74 10.86
C GLU A 60 -1.93 27.73 11.93
N SER A 61 -2.52 28.87 11.54
CA SER A 61 -3.04 29.84 12.50
C SER A 61 -4.13 29.25 13.42
N SER A 62 -4.92 28.29 12.91
CA SER A 62 -6.01 27.65 13.66
C SER A 62 -5.53 26.53 14.58
N LEU A 63 -4.46 25.80 14.23
CA LEU A 63 -4.12 24.52 14.85
C LEU A 63 -2.74 24.48 15.50
N THR A 64 -1.79 25.37 15.12
CA THR A 64 -0.37 25.19 15.49
C THR A 64 0.15 26.23 16.49
N THR A 65 -0.65 27.23 16.83
CA THR A 65 -0.21 28.38 17.66
C THR A 65 -0.14 28.09 19.16
N SER A 66 -0.86 27.06 19.63
CA SER A 66 -0.91 26.72 21.05
C SER A 66 0.37 26.04 21.56
N ASP A 67 0.65 26.19 22.84
CA ASP A 67 1.77 25.49 23.48
C ASP A 67 1.52 23.98 23.54
N GLU A 68 0.25 23.55 23.60
CA GLU A 68 -0.13 22.14 23.51
C GLU A 68 0.29 21.54 22.16
N PHE A 69 0.06 22.24 21.04
CA PHE A 69 0.51 21.81 19.72
C PHE A 69 2.03 21.67 19.66
N LYS A 70 2.76 22.70 20.10
CA LYS A 70 4.24 22.71 20.07
C LYS A 70 4.82 21.57 20.90
N LYS A 71 4.21 21.32 22.08
CA LYS A 71 4.57 20.19 22.92
C LYS A 71 4.29 18.86 22.23
N LEU A 72 3.13 18.68 21.62
CA LEU A 72 2.76 17.46 20.90
C LEU A 72 3.71 17.20 19.74
N GLU A 73 3.98 18.21 18.90
CA GLU A 73 4.94 18.09 17.79
C GLU A 73 6.33 17.67 18.30
N SER A 74 6.82 18.32 19.36
CA SER A 74 8.10 17.97 19.98
C SER A 74 8.13 16.54 20.53
N ASP A 75 7.06 16.10 21.21
CA ASP A 75 6.94 14.74 21.74
C ASP A 75 6.93 13.70 20.62
N LEU A 76 6.19 13.97 19.53
CA LEU A 76 6.13 13.08 18.37
C LEU A 76 7.47 13.02 17.63
N LEU A 77 8.14 14.17 17.46
CA LEU A 77 9.47 14.20 16.87
C LEU A 77 10.50 13.44 17.72
N ALA A 78 10.45 13.56 19.03
CA ALA A 78 11.33 12.82 19.94
C ALA A 78 11.14 11.29 19.81
N ILE A 79 9.92 10.82 19.57
CA ILE A 79 9.63 9.40 19.28
C ILE A 79 10.26 9.00 17.93
N LEU A 80 10.04 9.78 16.88
CA LEU A 80 10.52 9.49 15.53
C LEU A 80 12.04 9.55 15.40
N ASP A 81 12.69 10.42 16.17
CA ASP A 81 14.14 10.60 16.21
C ASP A 81 14.85 9.74 17.25
N SER A 82 14.12 8.92 17.99
CA SER A 82 14.70 8.13 19.10
C SER A 82 15.75 7.14 18.61
N ASP A 83 16.92 7.15 19.25
CA ASP A 83 18.00 6.20 19.01
C ASP A 83 17.68 4.78 19.54
N ALA A 84 16.64 4.66 20.38
CA ALA A 84 16.20 3.40 20.93
C ALA A 84 15.24 2.60 20.01
N ARG A 85 14.96 3.11 18.80
CA ARG A 85 14.18 2.37 17.80
C ARG A 85 14.95 1.12 17.36
N ILE A 86 14.21 0.10 16.93
CA ILE A 86 14.81 -1.13 16.38
C ILE A 86 15.44 -0.81 15.02
N PRO A 87 16.75 -1.00 14.82
CA PRO A 87 17.38 -0.88 13.52
C PRO A 87 17.16 -2.19 12.73
N PHE A 88 15.99 -2.33 12.09
CA PHE A 88 15.72 -3.50 11.23
C PHE A 88 16.80 -3.64 10.16
N VAL A 89 17.21 -4.88 9.91
CA VAL A 89 18.34 -5.20 9.03
C VAL A 89 17.95 -6.21 7.97
N SER A 90 18.67 -6.17 6.82
CA SER A 90 18.69 -7.21 5.80
C SER A 90 20.11 -7.80 5.68
N LYS A 91 20.22 -9.14 5.55
CA LYS A 91 21.51 -9.83 5.36
C LYS A 91 21.89 -9.80 3.88
N HIS A 92 23.15 -9.39 3.61
CA HIS A 92 23.78 -9.52 2.29
C HIS A 92 25.25 -9.93 2.50
N GLY A 93 25.60 -11.13 2.07
CA GLY A 93 26.86 -11.76 2.41
C GLY A 93 27.00 -11.92 3.94
N GLU A 94 28.11 -11.51 4.49
CA GLU A 94 28.37 -11.58 5.94
C GLU A 94 27.84 -10.39 6.75
N PHE A 95 27.27 -9.38 6.08
CA PHE A 95 26.86 -8.13 6.71
C PHE A 95 25.33 -7.99 6.76
N TYR A 96 24.92 -7.21 7.78
CA TYR A 96 23.54 -6.81 8.06
C TYR A 96 23.40 -5.32 7.82
N TYR A 97 22.60 -4.94 6.83
CA TYR A 97 22.43 -3.57 6.37
C TYR A 97 21.18 -2.93 6.95
N ASN A 98 21.28 -1.64 7.25
CA ASN A 98 20.19 -0.84 7.81
C ASN A 98 20.21 0.57 7.22
N PHE A 99 19.03 1.13 6.99
CA PHE A 99 18.87 2.55 6.74
C PHE A 99 18.37 3.24 8.02
N TRP A 100 19.06 4.29 8.46
CA TRP A 100 18.83 4.94 9.74
C TRP A 100 18.68 6.45 9.61
N ARG A 101 17.65 7.02 10.24
CA ARG A 101 17.45 8.46 10.40
C ARG A 101 17.31 8.79 11.88
N ASP A 102 17.85 9.93 12.28
CA ASP A 102 17.76 10.50 13.61
C ASP A 102 17.87 12.03 13.55
N LYS A 103 17.94 12.69 14.70
CA LYS A 103 18.06 14.16 14.77
C LYS A 103 19.33 14.74 14.16
N LYS A 104 20.40 13.95 13.97
CA LYS A 104 21.65 14.38 13.36
C LYS A 104 21.68 14.07 11.87
N ASN A 105 21.14 12.92 11.49
CA ASN A 105 21.13 12.39 10.15
C ASN A 105 19.69 12.45 9.62
N ILE A 106 19.25 13.65 9.24
CA ILE A 106 17.85 13.96 8.88
C ILE A 106 17.43 13.24 7.61
N LYS A 107 18.31 13.20 6.60
CA LYS A 107 18.12 12.45 5.35
C LYS A 107 18.42 10.98 5.55
N GLY A 108 19.40 10.65 6.39
CA GLY A 108 19.72 9.33 6.88
C GLY A 108 21.02 8.74 6.40
N LEU A 109 21.39 7.66 7.06
CA LEU A 109 22.60 6.88 6.80
C LEU A 109 22.24 5.48 6.32
N TRP A 110 22.79 5.04 5.21
CA TRP A 110 22.84 3.63 4.88
C TRP A 110 24.11 3.04 5.48
N ARG A 111 23.97 2.03 6.33
CA ARG A 111 25.04 1.50 7.17
C ARG A 111 24.95 -0.01 7.30
N ARG A 112 26.03 -0.67 7.70
CA ARG A 112 26.07 -2.12 7.92
C ARG A 112 26.81 -2.47 9.19
N THR A 113 26.61 -3.70 9.64
CA THR A 113 27.30 -4.30 10.79
C THR A 113 27.38 -5.82 10.63
N THR A 114 28.11 -6.51 11.50
CA THR A 114 28.10 -7.98 11.58
C THR A 114 26.97 -8.45 12.51
N LEU A 115 26.58 -9.74 12.44
CA LEU A 115 25.57 -10.31 13.33
C LEU A 115 25.99 -10.20 14.80
N GLU A 116 27.24 -10.45 15.10
CA GLU A 116 27.76 -10.38 16.47
C GLU A 116 27.70 -8.95 17.04
N GLU A 117 28.00 -7.96 16.22
CA GLU A 117 27.80 -6.56 16.62
C GLU A 117 26.32 -6.23 16.77
N PHE A 118 25.49 -6.69 15.81
CA PHE A 118 24.04 -6.43 15.85
C PHE A 118 23.37 -6.96 17.12
N LYS A 119 23.83 -8.08 17.66
CA LYS A 119 23.33 -8.66 18.93
C LYS A 119 23.61 -7.78 20.14
N LYS A 120 24.64 -6.94 20.11
CA LYS A 120 24.99 -6.06 21.24
C LYS A 120 23.93 -4.97 21.48
N PRO A 121 23.76 -4.50 22.73
CA PRO A 121 22.83 -3.39 23.00
C PRO A 121 23.14 -2.13 22.18
N ALA A 122 24.44 -1.82 21.97
CA ALA A 122 24.93 -0.69 21.20
C ALA A 122 25.88 -1.19 20.10
N PRO A 123 25.38 -1.61 18.94
CA PRO A 123 26.19 -2.14 17.85
C PRO A 123 27.04 -1.03 17.19
N GLN A 124 28.25 -1.39 16.80
CA GLN A 124 29.07 -0.54 15.94
C GLN A 124 28.60 -0.66 14.50
N TRP A 125 28.42 0.48 13.83
CA TRP A 125 27.95 0.58 12.47
C TRP A 125 29.02 1.16 11.56
N GLU A 126 29.26 0.53 10.43
CA GLU A 126 30.02 1.10 9.34
C GLU A 126 29.05 1.86 8.42
N VAL A 127 29.27 3.18 8.27
CA VAL A 127 28.50 4.00 7.32
C VAL A 127 28.98 3.70 5.91
N ILE A 128 28.05 3.36 5.03
CA ILE A 128 28.28 3.07 3.61
C ILE A 128 27.96 4.30 2.77
N LEU A 129 26.77 4.91 3.01
CA LEU A 129 26.32 6.12 2.33
C LEU A 129 25.69 7.09 3.34
N ASP A 130 26.14 8.32 3.32
CA ASP A 130 25.55 9.44 4.05
C ASP A 130 24.68 10.26 3.09
N LEU A 131 23.35 10.17 3.29
CA LEU A 131 22.40 10.82 2.41
C LEU A 131 22.25 12.32 2.67
N ASP A 132 22.56 12.79 3.90
CA ASP A 132 22.63 14.23 4.22
C ASP A 132 23.79 14.88 3.46
N LYS A 133 24.96 14.23 3.46
CA LYS A 133 26.12 14.68 2.71
C LYS A 133 25.87 14.68 1.21
N LEU A 134 25.34 13.59 0.65
CA LEU A 134 25.00 13.50 -0.78
C LEU A 134 24.02 14.59 -1.19
N SER A 135 22.99 14.81 -0.37
CA SER A 135 21.97 15.84 -0.63
C SER A 135 22.56 17.24 -0.66
N ALA A 136 23.50 17.53 0.25
CA ALA A 136 24.19 18.82 0.30
C ALA A 136 25.14 19.02 -0.90
N GLU A 137 25.91 17.99 -1.28
CA GLU A 137 26.85 18.03 -2.40
C GLU A 137 26.14 18.23 -3.75
N GLU A 138 24.97 17.63 -3.93
CA GLU A 138 24.19 17.68 -5.18
C GLU A 138 23.12 18.78 -5.17
N ASN A 139 22.92 19.47 -4.05
CA ASN A 139 21.85 20.46 -3.83
C ASN A 139 20.45 19.87 -4.15
N GLU A 140 20.21 18.64 -3.70
CA GLU A 140 18.97 17.88 -3.95
C GLU A 140 18.35 17.35 -2.65
N SER A 141 17.01 17.28 -2.60
CA SER A 141 16.30 16.69 -1.47
C SER A 141 16.15 15.18 -1.65
N TRP A 142 17.26 14.44 -1.52
CA TRP A 142 17.25 12.99 -1.67
C TRP A 142 16.52 12.29 -0.53
N VAL A 143 15.74 11.29 -0.90
CA VAL A 143 15.06 10.34 0.00
C VAL A 143 15.42 8.92 -0.42
N TRP A 144 15.85 8.11 0.53
CA TRP A 144 16.21 6.70 0.32
C TRP A 144 15.01 5.87 -0.11
N LYS A 145 15.19 5.01 -1.13
CA LYS A 145 14.17 4.06 -1.62
C LYS A 145 14.63 2.61 -1.56
N GLY A 146 15.93 2.33 -1.58
CA GLY A 146 16.43 0.98 -1.47
C GLY A 146 17.78 0.74 -2.09
N ALA A 147 18.26 -0.49 -1.98
CA ALA A 147 19.50 -0.97 -2.57
C ALA A 147 19.33 -2.43 -3.00
N SER A 148 19.79 -2.75 -4.23
CA SER A 148 19.76 -4.10 -4.81
C SER A 148 21.18 -4.57 -5.04
N PHE A 149 21.59 -5.64 -4.35
CA PHE A 149 22.95 -6.16 -4.40
C PHE A 149 23.17 -7.09 -5.58
N LEU A 150 24.38 -7.05 -6.16
CA LEU A 150 24.86 -8.04 -7.10
C LEU A 150 25.42 -9.24 -6.35
N ARG A 151 24.89 -10.43 -6.59
CA ARG A 151 25.42 -11.69 -6.06
C ARG A 151 26.44 -12.31 -7.04
N PRO A 152 27.32 -13.20 -6.60
CA PRO A 152 27.51 -13.62 -5.19
C PRO A 152 28.44 -12.71 -4.37
N ASP A 153 29.11 -11.72 -5.01
CA ASP A 153 30.22 -10.97 -4.39
C ASP A 153 29.73 -9.88 -3.43
N TYR A 154 28.50 -9.36 -3.62
CA TYR A 154 27.89 -8.27 -2.83
C TYR A 154 28.72 -6.97 -2.79
N ASP A 155 29.64 -6.79 -3.76
CA ASP A 155 30.54 -5.62 -3.86
C ASP A 155 29.92 -4.46 -4.63
N ARG A 156 28.89 -4.73 -5.45
CA ARG A 156 28.14 -3.77 -6.26
C ARG A 156 26.68 -3.71 -5.85
N VAL A 157 26.13 -2.50 -5.92
CA VAL A 157 24.76 -2.25 -5.54
C VAL A 157 24.12 -1.25 -6.49
N LEU A 158 22.85 -1.44 -6.83
CA LEU A 158 22.02 -0.43 -7.45
C LEU A 158 21.27 0.30 -6.33
N ILE A 159 21.52 1.59 -6.17
CA ILE A 159 20.88 2.42 -5.15
C ILE A 159 19.78 3.24 -5.80
N ASP A 160 18.56 3.10 -5.24
CA ASP A 160 17.40 3.91 -5.60
C ASP A 160 17.22 5.05 -4.61
N ILE A 161 17.18 6.27 -5.14
CA ILE A 161 16.90 7.51 -4.40
C ILE A 161 15.84 8.33 -5.14
N SER A 162 15.00 9.04 -4.41
CA SER A 162 13.96 9.89 -5.00
C SER A 162 14.07 11.35 -4.55
N ARG A 163 13.62 12.27 -5.39
CA ARG A 163 13.53 13.69 -5.06
C ARG A 163 12.31 13.98 -4.20
N GLY A 164 12.53 14.45 -2.98
CA GLY A 164 11.46 14.82 -2.05
C GLY A 164 10.53 13.69 -1.61
N GLY A 165 10.86 12.41 -1.92
CA GLY A 165 10.08 11.24 -1.48
C GLY A 165 9.05 10.73 -2.48
N ALA A 166 9.00 11.24 -3.72
CA ALA A 166 8.17 10.73 -4.82
C ALA A 166 8.37 9.22 -5.05
N ASP A 167 7.44 8.56 -5.75
CA ASP A 167 7.59 7.15 -6.17
C ASP A 167 8.60 7.00 -7.30
N ALA A 168 8.72 8.01 -8.17
CA ALA A 168 9.77 8.05 -9.18
C ALA A 168 11.15 8.11 -8.54
N THR A 169 12.08 7.31 -9.07
CA THR A 169 13.46 7.17 -8.54
C THR A 169 14.51 7.42 -9.60
N VAL A 170 15.68 7.85 -9.14
CA VAL A 170 16.95 7.74 -9.86
C VAL A 170 17.65 6.50 -9.32
N THR A 171 18.20 5.66 -10.20
CA THR A 171 19.00 4.50 -9.79
C THR A 171 20.45 4.70 -10.20
N ARG A 172 21.40 4.47 -9.29
CA ARG A 172 22.84 4.60 -9.57
C ARG A 172 23.59 3.40 -9.03
N GLU A 173 24.56 2.90 -9.82
CA GLU A 173 25.48 1.86 -9.37
C GLU A 173 26.49 2.42 -8.36
N PHE A 174 26.68 1.66 -7.29
CA PHE A 174 27.54 2.02 -6.17
C PHE A 174 28.48 0.86 -5.81
N GLU A 175 29.71 1.16 -5.47
CA GLU A 175 30.72 0.19 -5.02
C GLU A 175 30.90 0.26 -3.51
N ILE A 176 30.67 -0.87 -2.85
CA ILE A 176 30.70 -0.97 -1.38
C ILE A 176 32.12 -0.73 -0.83
N SER A 177 33.16 -1.26 -1.48
CA SER A 177 34.55 -1.17 -1.00
C SER A 177 35.10 0.24 -1.01
N THR A 178 34.78 1.02 -2.02
CA THR A 178 35.21 2.42 -2.19
C THR A 178 34.21 3.42 -1.61
N LYS A 179 33.00 2.95 -1.23
CA LYS A 179 31.88 3.77 -0.74
C LYS A 179 31.56 4.93 -1.68
N SER A 180 31.51 4.67 -2.97
CA SER A 180 31.32 5.70 -4.00
C SER A 180 30.47 5.18 -5.17
N PHE A 181 29.79 6.11 -5.85
CA PHE A 181 29.13 5.81 -7.11
C PHE A 181 30.15 5.45 -8.18
N VAL A 182 29.83 4.42 -8.97
CA VAL A 182 30.73 3.90 -10.00
C VAL A 182 30.76 4.84 -11.19
N LYS A 183 31.93 5.40 -11.50
CA LYS A 183 32.08 6.26 -12.66
C LYS A 183 31.87 5.45 -13.95
N GLY A 184 30.88 5.83 -14.76
CA GLY A 184 30.49 5.08 -15.97
C GLY A 184 29.79 3.76 -15.65
N GLY A 185 29.30 3.56 -14.40
CA GLY A 185 28.41 2.47 -14.01
C GLY A 185 27.00 2.63 -14.56
N PHE A 186 26.12 1.72 -14.17
CA PHE A 186 24.72 1.84 -14.55
C PHE A 186 24.07 3.02 -13.83
N GLU A 187 23.44 3.91 -14.60
CA GLU A 187 22.70 5.06 -14.08
C GLU A 187 21.40 5.21 -14.87
N ARG A 188 20.25 5.11 -14.18
CA ARG A 188 18.92 5.30 -14.74
C ARG A 188 18.37 6.66 -14.31
N PRO A 189 17.92 7.50 -15.27
CA PRO A 189 17.28 8.77 -14.93
C PRO A 189 15.96 8.58 -14.17
N GLU A 190 15.46 9.68 -13.58
CA GLU A 190 14.23 9.67 -12.80
C GLU A 190 13.03 9.17 -13.60
N ALA A 191 12.41 8.09 -13.12
CA ALA A 191 11.19 7.52 -13.67
C ALA A 191 10.54 6.56 -12.66
N LYS A 192 9.27 6.21 -12.86
CA LYS A 192 8.64 5.05 -12.22
C LYS A 192 9.06 3.77 -12.94
N GLY A 193 10.26 3.33 -12.65
CA GLY A 193 10.92 2.18 -13.25
C GLY A 193 11.96 1.60 -12.32
N SER A 194 12.75 0.65 -12.80
CA SER A 194 13.79 -0.01 -12.01
C SER A 194 14.98 -0.47 -12.85
N LEU A 195 16.10 -0.75 -12.17
CA LEU A 195 17.17 -1.60 -12.66
C LEU A 195 17.20 -2.89 -11.85
N SER A 196 17.45 -4.01 -12.50
CA SER A 196 17.59 -5.32 -11.87
C SER A 196 18.84 -6.01 -12.42
N TRP A 197 19.73 -6.48 -11.54
CA TRP A 197 20.91 -7.21 -11.94
C TRP A 197 20.56 -8.48 -12.73
N ILE A 198 21.32 -8.78 -13.77
CA ILE A 198 21.43 -10.09 -14.41
C ILE A 198 22.78 -10.67 -14.04
N ASP A 199 23.84 -9.90 -14.25
CA ASP A 199 25.22 -10.19 -13.92
C ASP A 199 25.99 -8.86 -13.78
N ARG A 200 27.34 -8.92 -13.64
CA ARG A 200 28.18 -7.72 -13.51
C ARG A 200 28.10 -6.79 -14.71
N ASP A 201 27.85 -7.31 -15.89
CA ASP A 201 27.88 -6.57 -17.17
C ASP A 201 26.51 -6.29 -17.77
N HIS A 202 25.44 -6.84 -17.19
CA HIS A 202 24.09 -6.71 -17.69
C HIS A 202 23.08 -6.43 -16.60
N VAL A 203 22.12 -5.56 -16.90
CA VAL A 203 20.94 -5.33 -16.08
C VAL A 203 19.68 -5.38 -16.94
N PHE A 204 18.55 -5.76 -16.34
CA PHE A 204 17.25 -5.37 -16.89
C PHE A 204 16.99 -3.92 -16.55
N VAL A 205 16.46 -3.16 -17.50
CA VAL A 205 16.08 -1.76 -17.32
C VAL A 205 14.64 -1.54 -17.76
N GLN A 206 13.87 -0.93 -16.87
CA GLN A 206 12.54 -0.40 -17.13
C GLN A 206 12.55 1.08 -16.75
N THR A 207 12.22 1.95 -17.69
CA THR A 207 12.26 3.39 -17.49
C THR A 207 11.44 4.12 -18.55
N ASP A 208 11.39 5.44 -18.47
CA ASP A 208 10.94 6.28 -19.56
C ASP A 208 12.03 6.33 -20.64
N PHE A 209 11.74 5.70 -21.78
CA PHE A 209 12.59 5.73 -22.98
C PHE A 209 12.13 6.78 -24.00
N GLY A 210 11.20 7.66 -23.65
CA GLY A 210 10.59 8.65 -24.52
C GLY A 210 9.12 8.35 -24.86
N PRO A 211 8.53 9.12 -25.77
CA PRO A 211 7.11 9.03 -26.10
C PRO A 211 6.65 7.60 -26.39
N GLY A 212 5.57 7.16 -25.72
CA GLY A 212 4.98 5.84 -25.87
C GLY A 212 5.68 4.72 -25.11
N SER A 213 6.72 4.99 -24.31
CA SER A 213 7.44 3.96 -23.53
C SER A 213 6.82 3.67 -22.17
N MET A 214 5.87 4.49 -21.74
CA MET A 214 5.18 4.34 -20.45
C MET A 214 3.72 3.90 -20.66
N THR A 215 3.14 3.31 -19.63
CA THR A 215 1.72 2.98 -19.56
C THR A 215 0.88 4.23 -19.26
N ASP A 216 -0.44 4.12 -19.40
CA ASP A 216 -1.39 5.18 -19.02
C ASP A 216 -1.30 5.54 -17.51
N SER A 217 -0.80 4.63 -16.67
CA SER A 217 -0.56 4.83 -15.24
C SER A 217 0.80 5.48 -14.92
N GLY A 218 1.61 5.76 -15.95
CA GLY A 218 2.94 6.35 -15.78
C GLY A 218 4.02 5.38 -15.28
N TYR A 219 3.82 4.07 -15.40
CA TYR A 219 4.83 3.04 -15.16
C TYR A 219 5.46 2.57 -16.47
N ALA A 220 6.61 1.92 -16.39
CA ALA A 220 7.27 1.39 -17.58
C ALA A 220 6.48 0.22 -18.21
N ARG A 221 6.35 0.22 -19.56
CA ARG A 221 5.77 -0.88 -20.33
C ARG A 221 6.79 -1.64 -21.17
N ILE A 222 8.03 -1.16 -21.24
CA ILE A 222 9.11 -1.76 -22.03
C ILE A 222 10.22 -2.19 -21.08
N VAL A 223 10.64 -3.45 -21.21
CA VAL A 223 11.82 -4.01 -20.53
C VAL A 223 12.93 -4.19 -21.56
N LYS A 224 14.10 -3.70 -21.22
CA LYS A 224 15.30 -3.89 -22.03
C LYS A 224 16.41 -4.57 -21.22
N ARG A 225 17.31 -5.28 -21.92
CA ARG A 225 18.59 -5.76 -21.39
C ARG A 225 19.66 -4.75 -21.76
N TRP A 226 20.30 -4.17 -20.76
CA TRP A 226 21.29 -3.13 -20.95
C TRP A 226 22.67 -3.65 -20.58
N LYS A 227 23.60 -3.52 -21.55
CA LYS A 227 24.99 -3.95 -21.37
C LYS A 227 25.84 -2.79 -20.83
N ARG A 228 26.73 -3.09 -19.90
CA ARG A 228 27.70 -2.16 -19.35
C ARG A 228 28.50 -1.47 -20.44
N GLY A 229 28.77 -0.18 -20.26
CA GLY A 229 29.58 0.61 -21.18
C GLY A 229 28.89 0.97 -22.50
N THR A 230 27.62 0.59 -22.70
CA THR A 230 26.85 1.01 -23.87
C THR A 230 25.84 2.12 -23.49
N PRO A 231 25.46 3.00 -24.42
CA PRO A 231 24.37 3.95 -24.16
C PRO A 231 23.05 3.22 -23.84
N LEU A 232 22.24 3.77 -22.93
CA LEU A 232 20.91 3.25 -22.61
C LEU A 232 20.01 3.07 -23.85
N ALA A 233 20.13 3.96 -24.83
CA ALA A 233 19.38 3.87 -26.10
C ALA A 233 19.70 2.61 -26.91
N ALA A 234 20.90 2.01 -26.71
CA ALA A 234 21.32 0.78 -27.38
C ALA A 234 20.89 -0.50 -26.65
N ALA A 235 20.18 -0.39 -25.51
CA ALA A 235 19.69 -1.54 -24.76
C ALA A 235 18.68 -2.34 -25.60
N GLU A 236 18.81 -3.68 -25.57
CA GLU A 236 18.00 -4.63 -26.33
C GLU A 236 16.61 -4.80 -25.71
N VAL A 237 15.56 -4.70 -26.52
CA VAL A 237 14.19 -4.94 -26.06
C VAL A 237 13.97 -6.42 -25.78
N ILE A 238 13.56 -6.76 -24.56
CA ILE A 238 13.20 -8.12 -24.14
C ILE A 238 11.70 -8.33 -24.20
N TYR A 239 10.94 -7.32 -23.76
CA TYR A 239 9.49 -7.38 -23.76
C TYR A 239 8.88 -5.97 -23.88
N GLU A 240 7.78 -5.88 -24.61
CA GLU A 240 6.97 -4.68 -24.72
C GLU A 240 5.51 -5.02 -24.43
N GLY A 241 4.95 -4.42 -23.39
CA GLY A 241 3.54 -4.52 -23.03
C GLY A 241 2.68 -3.49 -23.73
N GLU A 242 1.37 -3.56 -23.46
CA GLU A 242 0.39 -2.60 -23.99
C GLU A 242 0.43 -1.29 -23.19
N GLN A 243 0.02 -0.19 -23.78
CA GLN A 243 -0.08 1.09 -23.12
C GLN A 243 -1.11 1.07 -21.96
N THR A 244 -2.14 0.24 -22.11
CA THR A 244 -3.19 0.03 -21.10
C THR A 244 -2.81 -0.94 -19.98
N ASP A 245 -1.65 -1.60 -20.06
CA ASP A 245 -1.14 -2.42 -18.97
C ASP A 245 -0.82 -1.55 -17.75
N MET A 246 -0.81 -2.15 -16.57
CA MET A 246 -0.38 -1.44 -15.38
C MET A 246 1.14 -1.20 -15.41
N LEU A 247 1.93 -2.25 -15.61
CA LEU A 247 3.40 -2.19 -15.74
C LEU A 247 3.96 -3.47 -16.34
N VAL A 248 5.19 -3.41 -16.83
CA VAL A 248 6.01 -4.58 -17.16
C VAL A 248 7.32 -4.50 -16.39
N ALA A 249 7.77 -5.63 -15.84
CA ALA A 249 9.04 -5.77 -15.15
C ALA A 249 9.79 -7.02 -15.61
N ALA A 250 11.12 -7.03 -15.49
CA ALA A 250 11.92 -8.24 -15.56
C ALA A 250 12.89 -8.30 -14.40
N PHE A 251 13.20 -9.50 -13.98
CA PHE A 251 14.12 -9.77 -12.89
C PHE A 251 14.88 -11.09 -13.12
N HIS A 252 16.00 -11.22 -12.48
CA HIS A 252 16.82 -12.41 -12.45
C HIS A 252 16.72 -13.06 -11.07
N ASP A 253 16.43 -14.35 -11.03
CA ASP A 253 16.60 -15.19 -9.85
C ASP A 253 18.06 -15.66 -9.85
N ASP A 254 18.81 -15.20 -8.87
CA ASP A 254 20.23 -15.50 -8.70
C ASP A 254 20.48 -16.58 -7.64
N SER A 255 19.45 -17.35 -7.28
CA SER A 255 19.55 -18.47 -6.34
C SER A 255 20.48 -19.57 -6.91
N PRO A 256 21.55 -19.95 -6.20
CA PRO A 256 22.54 -20.87 -6.72
C PRO A 256 21.96 -22.21 -7.20
N GLY A 257 22.18 -22.53 -8.50
CA GLY A 257 21.68 -23.73 -9.17
C GLY A 257 20.23 -23.62 -9.68
N PHE A 258 19.60 -22.45 -9.53
CA PHE A 258 18.25 -22.17 -10.00
C PHE A 258 18.16 -20.84 -10.78
N GLU A 259 19.29 -20.33 -11.23
CA GLU A 259 19.41 -19.05 -11.91
C GLU A 259 18.50 -19.00 -13.14
N ARG A 260 17.61 -17.97 -13.18
CA ARG A 260 16.64 -17.79 -14.27
C ARG A 260 16.24 -16.33 -14.44
N ASN A 261 15.88 -16.00 -15.66
CA ASN A 261 15.31 -14.70 -15.99
C ASN A 261 13.79 -14.81 -16.11
N TYR A 262 13.10 -13.81 -15.58
CA TYR A 262 11.64 -13.72 -15.62
C TYR A 262 11.20 -12.39 -16.22
N VAL A 263 10.06 -12.42 -16.90
CA VAL A 263 9.30 -11.22 -17.27
C VAL A 263 7.92 -11.32 -16.65
N GLN A 264 7.51 -10.26 -15.97
CA GLN A 264 6.18 -10.12 -15.40
C GLN A 264 5.45 -8.99 -16.11
N ARG A 265 4.30 -9.28 -16.69
CA ARG A 265 3.37 -8.33 -17.27
C ARG A 265 2.18 -8.17 -16.34
N ASN A 266 2.06 -7.04 -15.69
CA ASN A 266 0.87 -6.69 -14.90
C ASN A 266 -0.14 -6.01 -15.82
N VAL A 267 -1.13 -6.76 -16.29
CA VAL A 267 -2.20 -6.26 -17.15
C VAL A 267 -3.10 -5.30 -16.36
N LYS A 268 -3.42 -5.65 -15.11
CA LYS A 268 -4.20 -4.86 -14.15
C LYS A 268 -3.71 -5.16 -12.74
N PHE A 269 -4.20 -4.46 -11.74
CA PHE A 269 -3.75 -4.58 -10.35
C PHE A 269 -3.81 -6.02 -9.78
N TYR A 270 -4.80 -6.83 -10.19
CA TYR A 270 -4.94 -8.23 -9.74
C TYR A 270 -4.90 -9.19 -10.92
N ASN A 271 -4.14 -8.88 -11.95
CA ASN A 271 -4.07 -9.70 -13.15
C ASN A 271 -2.70 -9.55 -13.77
N ASP A 272 -1.87 -10.58 -13.61
CA ASP A 272 -0.52 -10.62 -14.13
C ASP A 272 -0.21 -11.92 -14.89
N GLU A 273 0.73 -11.81 -15.81
CA GLU A 273 1.33 -12.91 -16.53
C GLU A 273 2.80 -13.01 -16.14
N LEU A 274 3.24 -14.20 -15.76
CA LEU A 274 4.64 -14.46 -15.45
C LEU A 274 5.23 -15.38 -16.52
N PHE A 275 6.37 -14.99 -17.08
CA PHE A 275 7.09 -15.73 -18.09
C PHE A 275 8.49 -16.06 -17.60
N VAL A 276 8.97 -17.25 -17.94
CA VAL A 276 10.39 -17.65 -17.84
C VAL A 276 11.05 -17.36 -19.17
N LEU A 277 12.22 -16.74 -19.18
CA LEU A 277 13.09 -16.68 -20.37
C LEU A 277 13.87 -17.99 -20.46
N ASP A 278 13.72 -18.71 -21.57
CA ASP A 278 14.53 -19.87 -21.85
C ASP A 278 15.95 -19.48 -22.34
N GLU A 279 16.81 -20.47 -22.54
CA GLU A 279 18.21 -20.29 -22.99
C GLU A 279 18.32 -19.55 -24.35
N ASN A 280 17.27 -19.59 -25.15
CA ASN A 280 17.19 -18.91 -26.45
C ASN A 280 16.53 -17.52 -26.35
N SER A 281 16.33 -16.99 -25.15
CA SER A 281 15.59 -15.74 -24.87
C SER A 281 14.11 -15.79 -25.29
N LYS A 282 13.53 -16.98 -25.43
CA LYS A 282 12.11 -17.16 -25.69
C LYS A 282 11.31 -17.14 -24.39
N LEU A 283 10.20 -16.43 -24.39
CA LEU A 283 9.27 -16.35 -23.28
C LEU A 283 8.39 -17.60 -23.20
N VAL A 284 8.44 -18.29 -22.06
CA VAL A 284 7.57 -19.42 -21.73
C VAL A 284 6.64 -18.99 -20.61
N LYS A 285 5.33 -18.85 -20.91
CA LYS A 285 4.33 -18.42 -19.92
C LYS A 285 4.12 -19.54 -18.87
N ILE A 286 4.07 -19.16 -17.59
CA ILE A 286 3.58 -20.00 -16.51
C ILE A 286 2.06 -20.07 -16.62
N ASP A 287 1.51 -21.23 -17.00
CA ASP A 287 0.09 -21.46 -17.28
C ASP A 287 -0.74 -21.61 -15.99
N ALA A 288 -0.71 -20.58 -15.13
CA ALA A 288 -1.55 -20.43 -13.97
C ALA A 288 -2.54 -19.26 -14.21
N PRO A 289 -3.67 -19.18 -13.47
CA PRO A 289 -4.61 -18.08 -13.63
C PRO A 289 -3.93 -16.72 -13.54
N ASN A 290 -4.26 -15.81 -14.44
CA ASN A 290 -3.69 -14.46 -14.41
C ASN A 290 -4.07 -13.69 -13.13
N THR A 291 -5.20 -14.05 -12.51
CA THR A 291 -5.64 -13.49 -11.22
C THR A 291 -4.90 -14.04 -10.02
N ALA A 292 -4.16 -15.14 -10.17
CA ALA A 292 -3.35 -15.72 -9.10
C ALA A 292 -2.01 -15.01 -8.97
N SER A 293 -1.54 -14.82 -7.74
CA SER A 293 -0.17 -14.42 -7.46
C SER A 293 0.77 -15.60 -7.66
N LYS A 294 1.88 -15.38 -8.36
CA LYS A 294 2.87 -16.41 -8.72
C LYS A 294 4.24 -15.99 -8.22
N SER A 295 4.92 -16.87 -7.50
CA SER A 295 6.30 -16.67 -7.09
C SER A 295 7.11 -17.97 -7.20
N VAL A 296 8.40 -17.84 -7.43
CA VAL A 296 9.30 -18.98 -7.54
C VAL A 296 10.42 -18.84 -6.51
N SER A 297 10.73 -19.91 -5.85
CA SER A 297 11.90 -20.02 -4.96
C SER A 297 12.58 -21.36 -5.19
N ARG A 298 13.81 -21.32 -5.67
CA ARG A 298 14.65 -22.51 -5.90
C ARG A 298 13.88 -23.69 -6.53
N GLY A 299 13.24 -23.45 -7.65
CA GLY A 299 12.50 -24.46 -8.39
C GLY A 299 11.10 -24.81 -7.85
N THR A 300 10.67 -24.26 -6.72
CA THR A 300 9.28 -24.37 -6.25
C THR A 300 8.47 -23.19 -6.77
N LEU A 301 7.44 -23.46 -7.56
CA LEU A 301 6.42 -22.50 -7.96
C LEU A 301 5.33 -22.48 -6.88
N ALA A 302 5.11 -21.32 -6.28
CA ALA A 302 4.01 -21.04 -5.38
C ALA A 302 2.92 -20.23 -6.11
N ILE A 303 1.68 -20.68 -6.00
CA ILE A 303 0.50 -20.09 -6.64
C ILE A 303 -0.51 -19.77 -5.55
N GLU A 304 -0.81 -18.49 -5.33
CA GLU A 304 -1.85 -18.04 -4.43
C GLU A 304 -3.08 -17.62 -5.23
N LEU A 305 -4.18 -18.32 -5.03
CA LEU A 305 -5.39 -18.17 -5.84
C LEU A 305 -6.29 -17.05 -5.31
N ARG A 306 -6.80 -16.22 -6.22
CA ARG A 306 -7.84 -15.22 -5.92
C ARG A 306 -9.25 -15.66 -6.32
N GLU A 307 -9.35 -16.68 -7.16
CA GLU A 307 -10.58 -17.28 -7.68
C GLU A 307 -10.45 -18.79 -7.67
N ASP A 308 -11.58 -19.51 -7.72
CA ASP A 308 -11.58 -20.95 -7.87
C ASP A 308 -10.90 -21.32 -9.20
N TRP A 309 -9.95 -22.23 -9.16
CA TRP A 309 -9.21 -22.69 -10.33
C TRP A 309 -9.53 -24.15 -10.67
N ASN A 310 -10.12 -24.34 -11.85
CA ASN A 310 -10.38 -25.68 -12.41
C ASN A 310 -9.16 -26.12 -13.23
N ARG A 311 -8.49 -27.22 -12.81
CA ARG A 311 -7.37 -27.82 -13.57
C ARG A 311 -7.51 -29.34 -13.56
N GLY A 312 -7.75 -29.92 -14.76
CA GLY A 312 -8.15 -31.31 -14.89
C GLY A 312 -9.49 -31.56 -14.14
N ASP A 313 -9.53 -32.61 -13.34
CA ASP A 313 -10.71 -33.00 -12.55
C ASP A 313 -10.74 -32.34 -11.14
N LYS A 314 -9.78 -31.45 -10.84
CA LYS A 314 -9.67 -30.79 -9.53
C LYS A 314 -10.12 -29.33 -9.58
N VAL A 315 -10.76 -28.90 -8.49
CA VAL A 315 -11.10 -27.51 -8.22
C VAL A 315 -10.29 -27.05 -7.02
N TYR A 316 -9.39 -26.09 -7.24
CA TYR A 316 -8.63 -25.44 -6.18
C TYR A 316 -9.36 -24.16 -5.76
N LYS A 317 -9.57 -23.96 -4.46
CA LYS A 317 -10.40 -22.87 -3.93
C LYS A 317 -9.68 -21.53 -3.92
N ALA A 318 -10.44 -20.45 -4.14
CA ALA A 318 -9.97 -19.08 -3.95
C ALA A 318 -9.36 -18.89 -2.54
N GLY A 319 -8.23 -18.20 -2.46
CA GLY A 319 -7.48 -18.01 -1.22
C GLY A 319 -6.55 -19.16 -0.83
N SER A 320 -6.51 -20.25 -1.61
CA SER A 320 -5.57 -21.36 -1.38
C SER A 320 -4.17 -21.00 -1.83
N LEU A 321 -3.16 -21.53 -1.12
CA LEU A 321 -1.76 -21.56 -1.53
C LEU A 321 -1.41 -22.95 -2.03
N LEU A 322 -0.87 -23.00 -3.24
CA LEU A 322 -0.49 -24.22 -3.95
C LEU A 322 1.01 -24.22 -4.20
N PHE A 323 1.66 -25.38 -4.01
CA PHE A 323 3.06 -25.57 -4.38
C PHE A 323 3.19 -26.66 -5.45
N THR A 324 4.11 -26.45 -6.39
CA THR A 324 4.50 -27.42 -7.41
C THR A 324 5.95 -27.18 -7.84
N LYS A 325 6.58 -28.15 -8.48
CA LYS A 325 7.89 -27.93 -9.12
C LYS A 325 7.70 -27.14 -10.41
N LEU A 326 8.47 -26.06 -10.57
CA LEU A 326 8.38 -25.20 -11.74
C LEU A 326 8.68 -25.96 -13.04
N ASP A 327 9.75 -26.77 -13.08
CA ASP A 327 10.15 -27.47 -14.30
C ASP A 327 9.09 -28.49 -14.75
N ASP A 328 8.51 -29.23 -13.80
CA ASP A 328 7.41 -30.15 -14.09
C ASP A 328 6.16 -29.39 -14.57
N PHE A 329 5.88 -28.22 -13.98
CA PHE A 329 4.75 -27.37 -14.34
C PHE A 329 4.89 -26.82 -15.77
N LEU A 330 6.08 -26.37 -16.16
CA LEU A 330 6.34 -25.82 -17.50
C LEU A 330 6.16 -26.85 -18.62
N VAL A 331 6.28 -28.16 -18.33
CA VAL A 331 6.12 -29.24 -19.30
C VAL A 331 4.80 -30.03 -19.13
N GLY A 332 3.90 -29.59 -18.25
CA GLY A 332 2.60 -30.21 -18.03
C GLY A 332 2.66 -31.56 -17.31
N LYS A 333 3.70 -31.78 -16.48
CA LYS A 333 3.91 -33.01 -15.67
C LYS A 333 3.80 -32.74 -14.18
N GLU A 334 3.19 -31.63 -13.81
CA GLU A 334 3.14 -31.14 -12.44
C GLU A 334 2.31 -32.01 -11.52
N THR A 335 2.76 -32.09 -10.24
CA THR A 335 1.94 -32.48 -9.10
C THR A 335 1.72 -31.26 -8.24
N ILE A 336 0.45 -30.79 -8.18
CA ILE A 336 0.08 -29.60 -7.41
C ILE A 336 -0.40 -30.05 -6.03
N GLU A 337 0.24 -29.50 -4.98
CA GLU A 337 -0.12 -29.71 -3.58
C GLU A 337 -0.79 -28.46 -3.01
N VAL A 338 -1.91 -28.66 -2.30
CA VAL A 338 -2.58 -27.61 -1.53
C VAL A 338 -1.89 -27.54 -0.16
N VAL A 339 -1.11 -26.49 0.08
CA VAL A 339 -0.40 -26.30 1.36
C VAL A 339 -1.15 -25.43 2.33
N PHE A 340 -2.14 -24.66 1.83
CA PHE A 340 -3.11 -23.94 2.63
C PHE A 340 -4.44 -23.86 1.86
N GLU A 341 -5.55 -24.09 2.55
CA GLU A 341 -6.91 -23.83 2.05
C GLU A 341 -7.65 -22.97 3.09
N PRO A 342 -8.27 -21.85 2.70
CA PRO A 342 -8.96 -20.97 3.64
C PRO A 342 -10.26 -21.58 4.18
N SER A 343 -10.65 -21.12 5.36
CA SER A 343 -11.99 -21.33 5.92
C SER A 343 -12.73 -19.98 6.00
N PRO A 344 -14.01 -19.94 6.41
CA PRO A 344 -14.74 -18.69 6.58
C PRO A 344 -14.10 -17.70 7.57
N THR A 345 -13.22 -18.16 8.45
CA THR A 345 -12.54 -17.34 9.48
C THR A 345 -11.04 -17.27 9.29
N THR A 346 -10.46 -17.93 8.28
CA THR A 346 -9.01 -17.96 8.05
C THR A 346 -8.64 -17.45 6.68
N ALA A 347 -7.51 -16.75 6.60
CA ALA A 347 -6.89 -16.28 5.36
C ALA A 347 -5.37 -16.36 5.43
N LEU A 348 -4.71 -16.57 4.29
CA LEU A 348 -3.26 -16.44 4.19
C LEU A 348 -2.87 -14.97 4.34
N ALA A 349 -2.01 -14.66 5.31
CA ALA A 349 -1.45 -13.31 5.47
C ALA A 349 -0.13 -13.16 4.70
N SER A 350 0.73 -14.17 4.77
CA SER A 350 2.01 -14.21 4.06
C SER A 350 2.60 -15.61 4.11
N PHE A 351 3.53 -15.88 3.20
CA PHE A 351 4.42 -17.03 3.26
C PHE A 351 5.84 -16.64 2.81
N GLY A 352 6.82 -17.47 3.14
CA GLY A 352 8.20 -17.27 2.73
C GLY A 352 8.99 -18.58 2.85
N PHE A 353 10.09 -18.68 2.09
CA PHE A 353 10.95 -19.85 2.11
C PHE A 353 12.23 -19.57 2.90
N THR A 354 12.66 -20.53 3.71
CA THR A 354 14.04 -20.68 4.18
C THR A 354 14.74 -21.73 3.32
N LYS A 355 15.97 -22.10 3.65
CA LYS A 355 16.72 -23.08 2.87
C LYS A 355 15.97 -24.41 2.68
N ASP A 356 15.34 -24.95 3.73
CA ASP A 356 14.72 -26.28 3.70
C ASP A 356 13.21 -26.27 4.05
N TYR A 357 12.64 -25.10 4.39
CA TYR A 357 11.26 -25.00 4.87
C TYR A 357 10.53 -23.86 4.18
N ALA A 358 9.19 -23.90 4.25
CA ALA A 358 8.37 -22.75 4.04
C ALA A 358 7.68 -22.34 5.34
N ILE A 359 7.52 -21.03 5.55
CA ILE A 359 6.84 -20.48 6.73
C ILE A 359 5.52 -19.91 6.24
N LEU A 360 4.40 -20.31 6.84
CA LEU A 360 3.08 -19.78 6.57
C LEU A 360 2.59 -18.96 7.76
N ASN A 361 2.14 -17.76 7.48
CA ASN A 361 1.43 -16.90 8.43
C ASN A 361 -0.04 -16.80 8.00
N VAL A 362 -0.94 -17.30 8.83
CA VAL A 362 -2.37 -17.36 8.58
C VAL A 362 -3.08 -16.45 9.57
N LEU A 363 -4.06 -15.68 9.12
CA LEU A 363 -5.00 -14.97 9.99
C LEU A 363 -6.17 -15.88 10.34
N GLU A 364 -6.51 -15.96 11.62
CA GLU A 364 -7.72 -16.56 12.13
C GLU A 364 -8.48 -15.50 12.95
N ASP A 365 -9.61 -15.03 12.45
CA ASP A 365 -10.30 -13.83 12.99
C ASP A 365 -9.32 -12.66 13.26
N VAL A 366 -8.48 -12.35 12.25
CA VAL A 366 -7.47 -11.27 12.26
C VAL A 366 -6.32 -11.49 13.26
N LYS A 367 -6.12 -12.68 13.78
CA LYS A 367 -5.02 -13.07 14.68
C LYS A 367 -4.06 -14.01 13.97
N ASN A 368 -2.77 -13.80 14.14
CA ASN A 368 -1.75 -14.61 13.46
C ASN A 368 -1.61 -16.01 14.03
N LYS A 369 -1.47 -16.98 13.15
CA LYS A 369 -1.09 -18.35 13.43
C LYS A 369 0.03 -18.75 12.47
N VAL A 370 1.22 -19.00 13.01
CA VAL A 370 2.39 -19.27 12.20
C VAL A 370 2.70 -20.77 12.22
N THR A 371 2.86 -21.34 11.03
CA THR A 371 3.23 -22.74 10.83
C THR A 371 4.46 -22.84 9.93
N VAL A 372 5.15 -23.95 10.05
CA VAL A 372 6.31 -24.32 9.23
C VAL A 372 5.95 -25.53 8.38
N LEU A 373 6.24 -25.46 7.11
CA LEU A 373 6.07 -26.56 6.17
C LEU A 373 7.43 -27.16 5.85
N ARG A 374 7.55 -28.50 5.89
CA ARG A 374 8.71 -29.24 5.47
C ARG A 374 8.35 -30.15 4.31
N ALA A 375 9.13 -30.12 3.24
CA ALA A 375 8.98 -31.06 2.15
C ALA A 375 9.39 -32.48 2.60
N THR A 376 8.57 -33.47 2.27
CA THR A 376 8.82 -34.89 2.51
C THR A 376 8.52 -35.69 1.24
N PRO A 377 8.96 -36.96 1.13
CA PRO A 377 8.59 -37.82 -0.02
C PRO A 377 7.07 -38.00 -0.22
N GLN A 378 6.25 -37.75 0.84
CA GLN A 378 4.82 -37.90 0.82
C GLN A 378 4.10 -36.51 0.67
N GLY A 379 4.81 -35.43 0.33
CA GLY A 379 4.33 -34.07 0.21
C GLY A 379 4.74 -33.17 1.38
N TRP A 380 4.17 -31.97 1.42
CA TRP A 380 4.48 -30.97 2.44
C TRP A 380 3.77 -31.27 3.76
N LYS A 381 4.50 -31.31 4.87
CA LYS A 381 3.96 -31.48 6.23
C LYS A 381 4.02 -30.16 6.99
N SER A 382 2.89 -29.81 7.60
CA SER A 382 2.74 -28.59 8.42
C SER A 382 2.91 -28.91 9.90
N GLU A 383 3.69 -28.08 10.61
CA GLU A 383 3.90 -28.13 12.04
C GLU A 383 3.78 -26.70 12.62
N PRO A 384 3.30 -26.51 13.87
CA PRO A 384 3.32 -25.22 14.52
C PRO A 384 4.75 -24.67 14.63
N MET A 385 4.92 -23.36 14.43
CA MET A 385 6.23 -22.73 14.61
C MET A 385 6.61 -22.66 16.08
N VAL A 386 7.78 -23.22 16.41
CA VAL A 386 8.29 -23.20 17.80
C VAL A 386 8.54 -21.76 18.25
N GLY A 387 7.99 -21.38 19.41
CA GLY A 387 8.19 -20.07 20.02
C GLY A 387 7.37 -18.93 19.41
N ALA A 388 6.49 -19.22 18.44
CA ALA A 388 5.50 -18.22 18.00
C ALA A 388 4.49 -17.95 19.13
N PRO A 389 4.29 -16.68 19.55
CA PRO A 389 3.34 -16.37 20.62
C PRO A 389 1.89 -16.56 20.16
N ALA A 390 1.02 -16.89 21.12
CA ALA A 390 -0.42 -17.04 20.87
C ALA A 390 -1.17 -15.70 20.76
N PHE A 391 -0.52 -14.59 21.14
CA PHE A 391 -1.13 -13.25 21.20
C PHE A 391 -0.24 -12.23 20.49
N GLY A 392 -0.87 -11.19 19.98
CA GLY A 392 -0.22 -10.14 19.21
C GLY A 392 -0.13 -10.45 17.73
N THR A 393 0.33 -9.48 16.96
CA THR A 393 0.67 -9.64 15.56
C THR A 393 2.09 -10.19 15.45
N VAL A 394 2.22 -11.32 14.77
CA VAL A 394 3.49 -12.00 14.54
C VAL A 394 3.83 -11.91 13.07
N SER A 395 5.01 -11.41 12.74
CA SER A 395 5.57 -11.46 11.40
C SER A 395 6.87 -12.23 11.42
N VAL A 396 7.05 -13.15 10.48
CA VAL A 396 8.27 -13.96 10.37
C VAL A 396 8.81 -13.82 8.95
N SER A 397 10.08 -13.47 8.84
CA SER A 397 10.79 -13.36 7.57
C SER A 397 12.09 -14.18 7.58
N PRO A 398 12.38 -14.95 6.54
CA PRO A 398 13.67 -15.61 6.36
C PRO A 398 14.81 -14.58 6.38
N VAL A 399 15.96 -14.98 6.93
CA VAL A 399 17.17 -14.13 6.94
C VAL A 399 17.88 -14.24 5.60
N ASP A 400 18.09 -15.46 5.13
CA ASP A 400 18.72 -15.76 3.84
C ASP A 400 18.19 -17.13 3.36
N PRO A 401 17.25 -17.13 2.41
CA PRO A 401 16.57 -18.36 2.00
C PRO A 401 17.49 -19.35 1.26
N ASP A 402 18.62 -18.90 0.73
CA ASP A 402 19.55 -19.78 0.02
C ASP A 402 20.58 -20.43 0.94
N GLU A 403 20.92 -19.77 2.06
CA GLU A 403 22.02 -20.20 2.92
C GLU A 403 21.57 -20.90 4.20
N SER A 404 20.44 -20.48 4.80
CA SER A 404 20.08 -20.95 6.15
C SER A 404 18.58 -21.12 6.37
N ASN A 405 18.25 -21.76 7.50
CA ASN A 405 16.88 -21.84 8.03
C ASN A 405 16.64 -20.80 9.12
N ASP A 406 17.44 -19.74 9.14
CA ASP A 406 17.30 -18.67 10.10
C ASP A 406 16.18 -17.71 9.68
N TYR A 407 15.54 -17.14 10.70
CA TYR A 407 14.45 -16.20 10.50
C TYR A 407 14.51 -15.05 11.50
N PHE A 408 14.01 -13.89 11.11
CA PHE A 408 13.61 -12.85 12.01
C PHE A 408 12.12 -12.99 12.37
N MET A 409 11.80 -12.79 13.64
CA MET A 409 10.43 -12.73 14.12
C MET A 409 10.20 -11.40 14.81
N THR A 410 9.17 -10.67 14.37
CA THR A 410 8.66 -9.51 15.08
C THR A 410 7.34 -9.84 15.75
N VAL A 411 7.16 -9.36 16.98
CA VAL A 411 5.91 -9.49 17.72
C VAL A 411 5.51 -8.11 18.22
N THR A 412 4.26 -7.76 18.04
CA THR A 412 3.73 -6.44 18.39
C THR A 412 2.22 -6.52 18.66
N ASP A 413 1.69 -5.55 19.40
CA ASP A 413 0.26 -5.25 19.45
C ASP A 413 0.07 -3.74 19.71
N TYR A 414 -1.16 -3.26 19.91
CA TYR A 414 -1.42 -1.83 20.11
C TYR A 414 -0.77 -1.24 21.36
N LEU A 415 -0.49 -2.04 22.40
CA LEU A 415 -0.01 -1.61 23.73
C LEU A 415 1.38 -2.15 24.06
N THR A 416 1.78 -3.28 23.44
CA THR A 416 3.07 -3.92 23.69
C THR A 416 4.09 -3.46 22.63
N PRO A 417 5.19 -2.83 23.05
CA PRO A 417 6.27 -2.44 22.17
C PRO A 417 6.78 -3.59 21.30
N THR A 418 7.10 -3.29 20.06
CA THR A 418 7.60 -4.29 19.11
C THR A 418 8.89 -4.92 19.60
N THR A 419 8.97 -6.25 19.55
CA THR A 419 10.20 -7.02 19.76
C THR A 419 10.69 -7.59 18.44
N LEU A 420 12.00 -7.65 18.27
CA LEU A 420 12.69 -8.35 17.20
C LEU A 420 13.47 -9.51 17.79
N SER A 421 13.18 -10.70 17.32
CA SER A 421 13.88 -11.93 17.69
C SER A 421 14.50 -12.57 16.43
N MET A 422 15.50 -13.43 16.62
CA MET A 422 16.08 -14.27 15.57
C MET A 422 16.07 -15.71 16.06
N GLY A 423 15.76 -16.63 15.18
CA GLY A 423 15.79 -18.07 15.46
C GLY A 423 16.17 -18.88 14.23
N THR A 424 16.41 -20.16 14.45
CA THR A 424 16.52 -21.17 13.39
C THR A 424 15.29 -22.07 13.47
N ILE A 425 14.74 -22.49 12.34
CA ILE A 425 13.54 -23.35 12.32
C ILE A 425 13.77 -24.60 13.21
N GLY A 426 12.77 -24.90 14.05
CA GLY A 426 12.81 -25.99 15.04
C GLY A 426 13.37 -25.59 16.41
N GLN A 427 13.89 -24.37 16.55
CA GLN A 427 14.42 -23.84 17.82
C GLN A 427 13.60 -22.61 18.27
N ALA A 428 13.58 -22.36 19.57
CA ALA A 428 12.96 -21.15 20.11
C ALA A 428 13.79 -19.92 19.72
N PRO A 429 13.14 -18.84 19.27
CA PRO A 429 13.84 -17.60 18.87
C PRO A 429 14.44 -16.91 20.09
N GLN A 430 15.57 -16.23 19.87
CA GLN A 430 16.21 -15.37 20.88
C GLN A 430 15.85 -13.91 20.59
N LYS A 431 15.42 -13.18 21.61
CA LYS A 431 15.17 -11.75 21.52
C LYS A 431 16.46 -10.99 21.25
N LEU A 432 16.49 -10.19 20.18
CA LEU A 432 17.63 -9.36 19.80
C LEU A 432 17.44 -7.91 20.23
N LYS A 433 16.27 -7.34 19.95
CA LYS A 433 15.94 -5.94 20.18
C LYS A 433 14.50 -5.81 20.65
N GLU A 434 14.23 -4.69 21.30
CA GLU A 434 12.89 -4.32 21.75
C GLU A 434 12.75 -2.80 21.68
N LEU A 435 11.60 -2.32 21.21
CA LEU A 435 11.27 -0.90 21.34
C LEU A 435 11.04 -0.56 22.82
N PRO A 436 11.49 0.61 23.29
CA PRO A 436 11.05 1.10 24.58
C PRO A 436 9.55 1.42 24.55
N ALA A 437 8.93 1.44 25.71
CA ALA A 437 7.60 1.99 25.87
C ALA A 437 7.64 3.52 25.67
N PHE A 438 7.17 4.02 24.55
CA PHE A 438 7.09 5.46 24.27
C PHE A 438 5.89 6.15 24.92
N PHE A 439 4.97 5.38 25.48
CA PHE A 439 3.84 5.88 26.26
C PHE A 439 3.50 4.88 27.38
N ASP A 440 2.86 5.38 28.43
CA ASP A 440 2.39 4.53 29.53
C ASP A 440 1.09 3.81 29.12
N ALA A 441 1.18 2.50 28.93
CA ALA A 441 0.04 1.64 28.62
C ALA A 441 -0.70 1.11 29.86
N LYS A 442 -0.27 1.49 31.09
CA LYS A 442 -0.91 1.02 32.30
C LYS A 442 -2.39 1.44 32.37
N GLY A 443 -3.26 0.48 32.66
CA GLY A 443 -4.69 0.69 32.71
C GLY A 443 -5.38 0.84 31.37
N LEU A 444 -4.67 0.58 30.24
CA LEU A 444 -5.24 0.42 28.91
C LEU A 444 -5.44 -1.07 28.60
N LYS A 445 -6.47 -1.38 27.82
CA LYS A 445 -6.72 -2.73 27.32
C LYS A 445 -7.06 -2.74 25.84
N ILE A 446 -6.74 -3.85 25.19
CA ILE A 446 -7.17 -4.19 23.84
C ILE A 446 -8.38 -5.12 23.93
N SER A 447 -9.41 -4.87 23.13
CA SER A 447 -10.53 -5.77 22.96
C SER A 447 -10.89 -5.91 21.49
N GLN A 448 -11.30 -7.10 21.08
CA GLN A 448 -11.84 -7.35 19.75
C GLN A 448 -13.35 -7.48 19.84
N HIS A 449 -14.05 -6.84 18.93
CA HIS A 449 -15.51 -6.84 18.83
C HIS A 449 -15.93 -7.10 17.40
N PHE A 450 -17.23 -7.32 17.20
CA PHE A 450 -17.82 -7.56 15.90
C PHE A 450 -19.10 -6.74 15.78
N ALA A 451 -19.17 -5.92 14.74
CA ALA A 451 -20.38 -5.22 14.35
C ALA A 451 -21.13 -6.04 13.31
N THR A 452 -22.42 -5.82 13.20
CA THR A 452 -23.26 -6.43 12.13
C THR A 452 -23.53 -5.39 11.06
N SER A 453 -23.03 -5.63 9.86
CA SER A 453 -23.26 -4.77 8.69
C SER A 453 -24.71 -4.83 8.21
N GLN A 454 -25.07 -3.94 7.30
CA GLN A 454 -26.44 -3.80 6.78
C GLN A 454 -26.97 -5.11 6.14
N ASP A 455 -26.10 -5.91 5.55
CA ASP A 455 -26.44 -7.20 4.91
C ASP A 455 -26.29 -8.41 5.85
N GLY A 456 -26.06 -8.18 7.16
CA GLY A 456 -25.85 -9.23 8.14
C GLY A 456 -24.39 -9.70 8.27
N THR A 457 -23.47 -9.18 7.48
CA THR A 457 -22.03 -9.54 7.56
C THR A 457 -21.45 -9.15 8.91
N ARG A 458 -20.72 -10.09 9.52
CA ARG A 458 -20.00 -9.89 10.78
C ARG A 458 -18.66 -9.18 10.49
N VAL A 459 -18.51 -7.95 10.98
CA VAL A 459 -17.34 -7.08 10.73
C VAL A 459 -16.50 -6.96 11.99
N PRO A 460 -15.25 -7.45 12.01
CA PRO A 460 -14.39 -7.33 13.18
C PRO A 460 -13.84 -5.91 13.32
N TYR A 461 -13.57 -5.52 14.56
CA TYR A 461 -12.81 -4.33 14.87
C TYR A 461 -12.09 -4.47 16.20
N PHE A 462 -10.95 -3.79 16.34
CA PHE A 462 -10.21 -3.71 17.60
C PHE A 462 -10.46 -2.36 18.28
N MET A 463 -10.53 -2.39 19.59
CA MET A 463 -10.67 -1.19 20.41
C MET A 463 -9.59 -1.16 21.48
N VAL A 464 -8.90 -0.02 21.58
CA VAL A 464 -7.95 0.32 22.65
C VAL A 464 -8.57 1.40 23.50
N ALA A 465 -8.76 1.12 24.80
CA ALA A 465 -9.39 2.03 25.74
C ALA A 465 -8.89 1.81 27.17
N LYS A 466 -9.20 2.73 28.08
CA LYS A 466 -8.99 2.53 29.51
C LYS A 466 -9.79 1.31 30.01
N GLU A 467 -9.22 0.50 30.89
CA GLU A 467 -9.93 -0.60 31.54
C GLU A 467 -11.19 -0.11 32.30
N SER A 468 -11.08 1.08 32.90
CA SER A 468 -12.15 1.78 33.61
C SER A 468 -13.02 2.66 32.74
N LEU A 469 -13.12 2.38 31.40
CA LEU A 469 -13.90 3.19 30.49
C LEU A 469 -15.37 3.29 30.93
N SER A 470 -15.87 4.52 31.06
CA SER A 470 -17.29 4.78 31.32
C SER A 470 -18.10 4.56 30.04
N LEU A 471 -19.11 3.71 30.10
CA LEU A 471 -20.00 3.43 28.96
C LEU A 471 -21.22 4.37 29.01
N ASP A 472 -20.98 5.67 28.86
CA ASP A 472 -21.97 6.75 28.89
C ASP A 472 -22.16 7.50 27.55
N GLY A 473 -21.40 7.10 26.53
CA GLY A 473 -21.46 7.71 25.19
C GLY A 473 -20.62 8.97 25.04
N ASN A 474 -19.84 9.38 26.05
CA ASN A 474 -19.12 10.66 26.05
C ASN A 474 -17.62 10.55 25.78
N ASN A 475 -17.10 9.36 25.49
CA ASN A 475 -15.67 9.20 25.29
C ASN A 475 -15.23 9.68 23.90
N PRO A 476 -14.26 10.62 23.80
CA PRO A 476 -13.62 10.98 22.55
C PRO A 476 -13.05 9.72 21.88
N THR A 477 -13.51 9.44 20.67
CA THR A 477 -13.15 8.20 19.98
C THR A 477 -12.64 8.51 18.59
N LEU A 478 -11.52 7.89 18.21
CA LEU A 478 -10.96 7.92 16.87
C LEU A 478 -11.15 6.54 16.22
N LEU A 479 -11.90 6.49 15.13
CA LEU A 479 -12.12 5.29 14.33
C LEU A 479 -11.28 5.39 13.06
N TYR A 480 -10.40 4.42 12.86
CA TYR A 480 -9.53 4.29 11.71
C TYR A 480 -9.95 3.11 10.83
N GLY A 481 -9.81 3.26 9.51
CA GLY A 481 -10.05 2.19 8.56
C GLY A 481 -9.36 2.43 7.22
N TYR A 482 -9.30 1.37 6.39
CA TYR A 482 -8.74 1.43 5.04
C TYR A 482 -9.71 0.83 4.01
N GLY A 483 -9.99 -0.47 4.06
CA GLY A 483 -11.05 -1.15 3.29
C GLY A 483 -10.84 -1.13 1.78
N GLY A 484 -9.69 -1.56 1.30
CA GLY A 484 -9.40 -1.68 -0.11
C GLY A 484 -8.07 -2.38 -0.40
N PHE A 485 -7.85 -2.74 -1.65
CA PHE A 485 -6.61 -3.33 -2.14
C PHE A 485 -6.16 -4.59 -1.40
N GLU A 486 -7.11 -5.30 -0.76
CA GLU A 486 -6.82 -6.52 0.03
C GLU A 486 -5.82 -6.30 1.18
N ILE A 487 -5.72 -5.04 1.68
CA ILE A 487 -4.83 -4.69 2.79
C ILE A 487 -5.48 -5.05 4.12
N SER A 488 -4.88 -5.98 4.87
CA SER A 488 -5.31 -6.35 6.22
C SER A 488 -4.75 -5.39 7.26
N LEU A 489 -5.63 -4.81 8.10
CA LEU A 489 -5.23 -4.00 9.24
C LEU A 489 -5.05 -4.90 10.47
N GLN A 490 -3.81 -5.10 10.89
CA GLN A 490 -3.47 -5.92 12.06
C GLN A 490 -3.01 -5.04 13.23
N PRO A 491 -3.20 -5.49 14.48
CA PRO A 491 -2.69 -4.78 15.65
C PRO A 491 -1.18 -4.51 15.56
N SER A 492 -0.78 -3.26 15.80
CA SER A 492 0.63 -2.87 15.81
C SER A 492 0.89 -1.76 16.82
N TYR A 493 2.08 -1.74 17.41
CA TYR A 493 2.48 -0.70 18.35
C TYR A 493 2.67 0.62 17.61
N ASN A 494 1.78 1.54 17.87
CA ASN A 494 1.86 2.88 17.32
C ASN A 494 2.12 3.89 18.43
N ALA A 495 3.40 4.23 18.62
CA ALA A 495 3.84 5.14 19.67
C ALA A 495 3.22 6.54 19.54
N THR A 496 2.98 7.00 18.32
CA THR A 496 2.39 8.33 18.08
C THR A 496 0.91 8.37 18.42
N VAL A 497 0.13 7.32 18.07
CA VAL A 497 -1.27 7.16 18.51
C VAL A 497 -1.32 7.04 20.04
N GLY A 498 -0.43 6.24 20.62
CA GLY A 498 -0.31 6.08 22.06
C GLY A 498 -0.12 7.42 22.77
N ARG A 499 0.88 8.20 22.32
CA ARG A 499 1.23 9.50 22.91
C ARG A 499 0.19 10.58 22.64
N ALA A 500 -0.31 10.66 21.41
CA ALA A 500 -1.19 11.76 21.00
C ALA A 500 -2.66 11.56 21.38
N TRP A 501 -3.11 10.30 21.56
CA TRP A 501 -4.52 9.99 21.67
C TRP A 501 -4.89 9.14 22.88
N THR A 502 -4.40 7.89 22.98
CA THR A 502 -4.89 6.94 24.00
C THR A 502 -4.49 7.33 25.41
N THR A 503 -3.27 7.81 25.64
CA THR A 503 -2.83 8.30 26.96
C THR A 503 -3.49 9.62 27.36
N GLN A 504 -4.07 10.33 26.40
CA GLN A 504 -4.86 11.54 26.66
C GLN A 504 -6.32 11.21 27.03
N GLY A 505 -6.69 9.93 27.09
CA GLY A 505 -8.03 9.47 27.42
C GLY A 505 -8.93 9.19 26.22
N GLY A 506 -8.41 9.31 25.00
CA GLY A 506 -9.14 8.94 23.79
C GLY A 506 -9.24 7.43 23.59
N VAL A 507 -10.37 6.96 23.06
CA VAL A 507 -10.56 5.59 22.59
C VAL A 507 -10.05 5.50 21.17
N TYR A 508 -9.28 4.46 20.85
CA TYR A 508 -8.80 4.20 19.50
C TYR A 508 -9.41 2.92 18.95
N VAL A 509 -10.00 2.99 17.76
CA VAL A 509 -10.70 1.87 17.14
C VAL A 509 -10.17 1.66 15.72
N VAL A 510 -9.89 0.40 15.36
CA VAL A 510 -9.47 0.00 14.02
C VAL A 510 -10.50 -0.97 13.46
N ALA A 511 -11.15 -0.59 12.35
CA ALA A 511 -12.18 -1.38 11.69
C ALA A 511 -11.59 -2.26 10.57
N ASN A 512 -11.86 -3.55 10.61
CA ASN A 512 -11.44 -4.56 9.64
C ASN A 512 -12.57 -4.80 8.63
N ILE A 513 -12.81 -3.80 7.77
CA ILE A 513 -13.95 -3.76 6.85
C ILE A 513 -13.67 -4.49 5.54
N ARG A 514 -14.73 -4.91 4.83
CA ARG A 514 -14.62 -5.46 3.49
C ARG A 514 -13.88 -4.52 2.54
N GLY A 515 -13.23 -5.11 1.54
CA GLY A 515 -12.23 -4.43 0.70
C GLY A 515 -10.81 -4.61 1.23
N GLY A 516 -10.62 -4.89 2.53
CA GLY A 516 -9.37 -5.38 3.10
C GLY A 516 -9.11 -6.86 2.82
N GLY A 517 -8.02 -7.41 3.37
CA GLY A 517 -7.58 -8.79 3.19
C GLY A 517 -7.78 -9.71 4.40
N GLU A 518 -8.46 -9.25 5.43
CA GLU A 518 -8.54 -9.93 6.73
C GLU A 518 -9.12 -11.35 6.64
N TYR A 519 -9.99 -11.59 5.67
CA TYR A 519 -10.55 -12.91 5.36
C TYR A 519 -10.24 -13.31 3.89
N GLY A 520 -9.13 -12.81 3.35
CA GLY A 520 -8.60 -13.16 2.03
C GLY A 520 -9.35 -12.54 0.85
N PRO A 521 -9.17 -13.11 -0.37
CA PRO A 521 -9.69 -12.53 -1.61
C PRO A 521 -11.19 -12.30 -1.62
N SER A 522 -11.98 -13.18 -0.99
CA SER A 522 -13.45 -13.05 -0.94
C SER A 522 -13.90 -11.81 -0.15
N TRP A 523 -13.18 -11.47 0.92
CA TRP A 523 -13.44 -10.28 1.73
C TRP A 523 -13.15 -9.00 0.95
N HIS A 524 -12.07 -9.01 0.18
CA HIS A 524 -11.71 -7.93 -0.72
C HIS A 524 -12.72 -7.77 -1.85
N GLN A 525 -13.01 -8.86 -2.58
CA GLN A 525 -13.90 -8.84 -3.75
C GLN A 525 -15.36 -8.50 -3.41
N ALA A 526 -15.77 -8.72 -2.16
CA ALA A 526 -17.09 -8.32 -1.69
C ALA A 526 -17.32 -6.80 -1.69
N ALA A 527 -16.27 -5.98 -1.83
CA ALA A 527 -16.35 -4.53 -1.86
C ALA A 527 -15.63 -3.90 -3.07
N LEU A 528 -15.55 -4.60 -4.20
CA LEU A 528 -15.02 -4.06 -5.45
C LEU A 528 -16.10 -3.37 -6.28
N LYS A 529 -15.72 -2.34 -7.02
CA LYS A 529 -16.52 -1.67 -8.08
C LYS A 529 -17.93 -1.31 -7.61
N ASP A 530 -18.95 -1.89 -8.25
CA ASP A 530 -20.37 -1.70 -7.94
C ASP A 530 -20.75 -2.12 -6.51
N LYS A 531 -19.96 -2.99 -5.88
CA LYS A 531 -20.14 -3.42 -4.48
C LYS A 531 -19.40 -2.53 -3.47
N ARG A 532 -18.78 -1.45 -3.90
CA ARG A 532 -17.91 -0.59 -3.06
C ARG A 532 -18.60 -0.08 -1.80
N HIS A 533 -19.88 0.14 -1.83
CA HIS A 533 -20.68 0.58 -0.68
C HIS A 533 -20.60 -0.37 0.52
N ARG A 534 -20.30 -1.67 0.31
CA ARG A 534 -20.13 -2.62 1.41
C ARG A 534 -19.07 -2.22 2.40
N ALA A 535 -17.96 -1.63 1.93
CA ALA A 535 -16.92 -1.10 2.82
C ALA A 535 -17.45 0.07 3.69
N TYR A 536 -18.26 0.95 3.11
CA TYR A 536 -18.83 2.11 3.82
C TYR A 536 -19.94 1.69 4.79
N GLU A 537 -20.77 0.72 4.41
CA GLU A 537 -21.79 0.10 5.27
C GLU A 537 -21.15 -0.56 6.49
N ASP A 538 -20.05 -1.30 6.29
CA ASP A 538 -19.29 -1.93 7.36
C ASP A 538 -18.72 -0.90 8.34
N PHE A 539 -18.11 0.16 7.82
CA PHE A 539 -17.53 1.22 8.66
C PHE A 539 -18.61 1.96 9.46
N ALA A 540 -19.75 2.24 8.83
CA ALA A 540 -20.93 2.81 9.49
C ALA A 540 -21.50 1.86 10.56
N ALA A 541 -21.47 0.55 10.32
CA ALA A 541 -21.91 -0.46 11.29
C ALA A 541 -21.03 -0.47 12.54
N VAL A 542 -19.70 -0.37 12.37
CA VAL A 542 -18.78 -0.25 13.51
C VAL A 542 -19.08 1.02 14.33
N ALA A 543 -19.30 2.17 13.67
CA ALA A 543 -19.68 3.41 14.36
C ALA A 543 -20.99 3.24 15.16
N LYS A 544 -22.01 2.63 14.57
CA LYS A 544 -23.31 2.36 15.24
C LYS A 544 -23.19 1.37 16.39
N ASP A 545 -22.33 0.34 16.26
CA ASP A 545 -22.06 -0.61 17.37
C ASP A 545 -21.38 0.07 18.56
N LEU A 546 -20.45 1.00 18.30
CA LEU A 546 -19.84 1.83 19.35
C LEU A 546 -20.87 2.70 20.08
N PHE A 547 -21.88 3.24 19.35
CA PHE A 547 -22.98 3.99 19.98
C PHE A 547 -23.89 3.08 20.81
N ALA A 548 -24.26 1.92 20.25
CA ALA A 548 -25.10 0.93 20.96
C ALA A 548 -24.43 0.43 22.27
N ARG A 549 -23.10 0.28 22.25
CA ARG A 549 -22.29 -0.07 23.43
C ARG A 549 -22.08 1.11 24.37
N LYS A 550 -22.54 2.30 24.01
CA LYS A 550 -22.30 3.55 24.77
C LYS A 550 -20.82 3.87 24.98
N VAL A 551 -19.96 3.43 24.06
CA VAL A 551 -18.56 3.83 24.04
C VAL A 551 -18.44 5.31 23.70
N THR A 552 -19.15 5.76 22.68
CA THR A 552 -19.10 7.12 22.17
C THR A 552 -20.46 7.54 21.59
N SER A 553 -20.52 8.74 21.02
CA SER A 553 -21.69 9.29 20.32
C SER A 553 -21.26 10.02 19.06
N PRO A 554 -22.18 10.39 18.15
CA PRO A 554 -21.83 11.14 16.93
C PRO A 554 -21.03 12.43 17.18
N THR A 555 -21.28 13.11 18.31
CA THR A 555 -20.56 14.34 18.68
C THR A 555 -19.19 14.10 19.31
N LYS A 556 -18.84 12.85 19.59
CA LYS A 556 -17.58 12.42 20.20
C LYS A 556 -16.78 11.46 19.32
N LEU A 557 -17.28 11.15 18.11
CA LEU A 557 -16.63 10.26 17.16
C LEU A 557 -15.94 11.04 16.04
N GLY A 558 -14.65 10.87 15.92
CA GLY A 558 -13.84 11.29 14.77
C GLY A 558 -13.35 10.11 13.96
N ILE A 559 -13.10 10.34 12.67
CA ILE A 559 -12.59 9.34 11.76
C ILE A 559 -11.31 9.79 11.04
N GLN A 560 -10.45 8.85 10.72
CA GLN A 560 -9.20 9.10 10.01
C GLN A 560 -8.93 8.00 8.98
N GLY A 561 -8.42 8.41 7.81
CA GLY A 561 -7.97 7.49 6.78
C GLY A 561 -7.11 8.18 5.74
N GLY A 562 -6.18 7.43 5.16
CA GLY A 562 -5.27 7.92 4.13
C GLY A 562 -5.36 7.12 2.84
N SER A 563 -5.09 7.76 1.67
CA SER A 563 -5.13 7.11 0.37
C SER A 563 -6.54 6.55 0.06
N ASN A 564 -6.67 5.25 -0.17
CA ASN A 564 -7.98 4.59 -0.21
C ASN A 564 -8.79 4.80 1.09
N GLY A 565 -8.12 4.84 2.25
CA GLY A 565 -8.74 5.24 3.52
C GLY A 565 -9.21 6.71 3.50
N GLY A 566 -8.57 7.58 2.72
CA GLY A 566 -9.02 8.93 2.44
C GLY A 566 -10.33 8.94 1.62
N LEU A 567 -10.44 8.06 0.60
CA LEU A 567 -11.71 7.84 -0.11
C LEU A 567 -12.79 7.30 0.85
N LEU A 568 -12.44 6.38 1.74
CA LEU A 568 -13.35 5.86 2.77
C LEU A 568 -13.91 7.01 3.60
N VAL A 569 -13.06 7.79 4.28
CA VAL A 569 -13.53 8.83 5.19
C VAL A 569 -14.17 10.02 4.45
N GLY A 570 -13.77 10.28 3.20
CA GLY A 570 -14.46 11.23 2.32
C GLY A 570 -15.91 10.81 2.00
N ASN A 571 -16.12 9.51 1.73
CA ASN A 571 -17.46 8.96 1.56
C ASN A 571 -18.25 8.91 2.87
N MET A 572 -17.61 8.60 3.99
CA MET A 572 -18.29 8.68 5.28
C MET A 572 -18.76 10.10 5.60
N ALA A 573 -17.95 11.12 5.28
CA ALA A 573 -18.35 12.52 5.44
C ALA A 573 -19.55 12.89 4.57
N THR A 574 -19.63 12.38 3.33
CA THR A 574 -20.68 12.77 2.38
C THR A 574 -21.92 11.89 2.45
N LEU A 575 -21.79 10.60 2.72
CA LEU A 575 -22.90 9.63 2.74
C LEU A 575 -23.52 9.47 4.14
N TYR A 576 -22.70 9.55 5.20
CA TYR A 576 -23.09 9.32 6.60
C TYR A 576 -22.69 10.48 7.52
N PRO A 577 -22.92 11.77 7.15
CA PRO A 577 -22.40 12.92 7.88
C PRO A 577 -22.87 13.00 9.34
N ASP A 578 -24.03 12.45 9.65
CA ASP A 578 -24.62 12.50 11.00
C ASP A 578 -23.96 11.56 12.01
N LEU A 579 -23.07 10.66 11.56
CA LEU A 579 -22.38 9.72 12.44
C LEU A 579 -21.09 10.30 13.04
N PHE A 580 -20.57 11.41 12.51
CA PHE A 580 -19.21 11.88 12.83
C PHE A 580 -19.18 13.38 13.15
N GLN A 581 -18.33 13.74 14.11
CA GLN A 581 -18.05 15.14 14.45
C GLN A 581 -16.86 15.69 13.65
N ALA A 582 -15.84 14.86 13.39
CA ALA A 582 -14.59 15.27 12.78
C ALA A 582 -14.04 14.22 11.81
N VAL A 583 -13.41 14.68 10.73
CA VAL A 583 -12.80 13.83 9.71
C VAL A 583 -11.39 14.32 9.40
N VAL A 584 -10.40 13.43 9.52
CA VAL A 584 -9.04 13.65 9.00
C VAL A 584 -8.87 12.81 7.73
N CYS A 585 -8.82 13.50 6.59
CA CYS A 585 -8.81 12.93 5.24
C CYS A 585 -7.44 13.18 4.61
N GLN A 586 -6.62 12.11 4.51
CA GLN A 586 -5.20 12.23 4.19
C GLN A 586 -4.88 11.65 2.81
N VAL A 587 -4.07 12.37 2.00
CA VAL A 587 -3.64 11.98 0.64
C VAL A 587 -4.74 11.25 -0.15
N PRO A 588 -5.95 11.84 -0.23
CA PRO A 588 -7.16 11.11 -0.58
C PRO A 588 -7.45 11.08 -2.08
N LEU A 589 -8.19 10.03 -2.51
CA LEU A 589 -8.95 10.06 -3.77
C LEU A 589 -10.35 10.63 -3.46
N LEU A 590 -10.77 11.69 -4.14
CA LEU A 590 -12.09 12.31 -3.87
C LEU A 590 -12.89 12.60 -5.14
N ASP A 591 -12.22 12.91 -6.25
CA ASP A 591 -12.84 13.08 -7.57
C ASP A 591 -12.71 11.77 -8.37
N MET A 592 -13.72 10.94 -8.28
CA MET A 592 -13.72 9.63 -8.92
C MET A 592 -14.10 9.70 -10.41
N LYS A 593 -14.51 10.86 -10.95
CA LYS A 593 -14.71 11.04 -12.39
C LYS A 593 -13.38 11.15 -13.14
N ARG A 594 -12.39 11.77 -12.49
CA ARG A 594 -11.11 12.09 -13.12
C ARG A 594 -9.94 11.25 -12.62
N TYR A 595 -10.17 10.41 -11.60
CA TYR A 595 -9.07 9.71 -10.93
C TYR A 595 -8.19 8.90 -11.90
N ASN A 596 -8.80 8.27 -12.92
CA ASN A 596 -8.08 7.45 -13.90
C ASN A 596 -7.21 8.27 -14.88
N LYS A 597 -7.34 9.60 -14.88
CA LYS A 597 -6.56 10.54 -15.70
C LYS A 597 -5.50 11.29 -14.89
N LEU A 598 -5.43 11.02 -13.60
CA LEU A 598 -4.57 11.73 -12.66
C LEU A 598 -3.48 10.80 -12.11
N LEU A 599 -2.23 10.99 -12.57
CA LEU A 599 -1.04 10.24 -12.14
C LEU A 599 -1.25 8.71 -12.26
N ALA A 600 -1.04 7.95 -11.15
CA ALA A 600 -1.15 6.50 -11.16
C ALA A 600 -2.61 5.98 -11.18
N GLY A 601 -3.61 6.86 -11.28
CA GLY A 601 -5.02 6.52 -11.13
C GLY A 601 -5.54 5.45 -12.08
N ALA A 602 -5.06 5.40 -13.33
CA ALA A 602 -5.46 4.38 -14.30
C ALA A 602 -5.18 2.95 -13.79
N SER A 603 -4.15 2.76 -12.94
CA SER A 603 -3.81 1.45 -12.36
C SER A 603 -4.89 0.89 -11.41
N TRP A 604 -5.80 1.74 -10.89
CA TRP A 604 -6.80 1.35 -9.88
C TRP A 604 -8.18 1.03 -10.47
N MET A 605 -8.32 0.99 -11.79
CA MET A 605 -9.61 0.65 -12.42
C MET A 605 -10.08 -0.78 -12.10
N ALA A 606 -9.18 -1.68 -11.72
CA ALA A 606 -9.56 -2.99 -11.22
C ALA A 606 -10.29 -2.93 -9.86
N GLU A 607 -9.95 -1.94 -9.02
CA GLU A 607 -10.57 -1.72 -7.72
C GLU A 607 -11.88 -0.95 -7.82
N TYR A 608 -11.92 0.14 -8.59
CA TYR A 608 -13.02 1.11 -8.58
C TYR A 608 -13.90 1.10 -9.83
N GLY A 609 -13.40 0.56 -10.96
CA GLY A 609 -14.06 0.67 -12.26
C GLY A 609 -13.52 1.82 -13.11
N ASN A 610 -13.90 1.88 -14.39
CA ASN A 610 -13.49 2.91 -15.35
C ASN A 610 -14.57 4.01 -15.46
N PRO A 611 -14.33 5.26 -14.98
CA PRO A 611 -15.31 6.35 -15.03
C PRO A 611 -15.62 6.86 -16.45
N ASP A 612 -14.82 6.48 -17.46
CA ASP A 612 -15.06 6.83 -18.86
C ASP A 612 -16.10 5.90 -19.52
N ILE A 613 -16.42 4.77 -18.86
CA ILE A 613 -17.50 3.87 -19.29
C ILE A 613 -18.79 4.33 -18.60
N PRO A 614 -19.84 4.78 -19.32
CA PRO A 614 -21.07 5.31 -18.72
C PRO A 614 -21.75 4.37 -17.71
N ALA A 615 -21.76 3.06 -18.00
CA ALA A 615 -22.32 2.06 -17.09
C ALA A 615 -21.53 1.97 -15.78
N GLU A 616 -20.19 2.08 -15.84
CA GLU A 616 -19.35 2.05 -14.64
C GLU A 616 -19.38 3.38 -13.90
N TRP A 617 -19.44 4.50 -14.61
CA TRP A 617 -19.64 5.80 -13.98
C TRP A 617 -20.94 5.86 -13.17
N SER A 618 -21.98 5.20 -13.61
CA SER A 618 -23.27 5.18 -12.90
C SER A 618 -23.16 4.69 -11.47
N PHE A 619 -22.33 3.69 -11.18
CA PHE A 619 -22.05 3.25 -9.81
C PHE A 619 -20.89 4.01 -9.16
N ILE A 620 -19.81 4.36 -9.89
CA ILE A 620 -18.67 5.11 -9.34
C ILE A 620 -19.13 6.46 -8.79
N LYS A 621 -20.04 7.15 -9.48
CA LYS A 621 -20.61 8.43 -9.06
C LYS A 621 -21.21 8.36 -7.64
N THR A 622 -21.80 7.22 -7.26
CA THR A 622 -22.44 7.06 -5.97
C THR A 622 -21.48 7.09 -4.78
N PHE A 623 -20.18 6.83 -5.04
CA PHE A 623 -19.12 6.91 -4.04
C PHE A 623 -18.00 7.90 -4.42
N SER A 624 -18.33 8.93 -5.16
CA SER A 624 -17.42 10.04 -5.49
C SER A 624 -17.67 11.22 -4.56
N PRO A 625 -16.87 11.43 -3.49
CA PRO A 625 -17.12 12.48 -2.51
C PRO A 625 -17.24 13.87 -3.13
N TYR A 626 -16.38 14.20 -4.08
CA TYR A 626 -16.38 15.48 -4.79
C TYR A 626 -17.71 15.78 -5.50
N HIS A 627 -18.37 14.74 -6.04
CA HIS A 627 -19.65 14.89 -6.73
C HIS A 627 -20.84 14.84 -5.77
N ASN A 628 -20.68 14.23 -4.58
CA ASN A 628 -21.74 14.02 -3.62
C ASN A 628 -21.85 15.13 -2.56
N VAL A 629 -20.86 16.03 -2.45
CA VAL A 629 -20.96 17.18 -1.56
C VAL A 629 -21.89 18.25 -2.15
N VAL A 630 -22.82 18.75 -1.33
CA VAL A 630 -23.83 19.74 -1.70
C VAL A 630 -23.91 20.88 -0.68
N GLU A 631 -24.29 22.08 -1.11
CA GLU A 631 -24.25 23.31 -0.32
C GLU A 631 -25.14 23.27 0.94
N ASN A 632 -26.36 22.83 0.81
CA ASN A 632 -27.37 22.92 1.85
C ASN A 632 -27.46 21.71 2.78
N ARG A 633 -26.32 21.02 3.02
CA ARG A 633 -26.24 19.89 3.93
C ARG A 633 -25.19 20.15 5.01
N LYS A 634 -25.49 19.76 6.24
CA LYS A 634 -24.51 19.81 7.33
C LYS A 634 -23.54 18.65 7.19
N TYR A 635 -22.25 18.96 7.23
CA TYR A 635 -21.16 17.97 7.23
C TYR A 635 -20.35 18.06 8.52
N PRO A 636 -19.62 16.99 8.91
CA PRO A 636 -18.64 17.06 9.99
C PRO A 636 -17.54 18.09 9.65
N ASN A 637 -16.79 18.53 10.65
CA ASN A 637 -15.59 19.32 10.42
C ASN A 637 -14.55 18.45 9.71
N VAL A 638 -13.91 18.92 8.64
CA VAL A 638 -12.95 18.15 7.86
C VAL A 638 -11.60 18.85 7.84
N LEU A 639 -10.52 18.08 8.09
CA LEU A 639 -9.16 18.46 7.79
C LEU A 639 -8.65 17.60 6.63
N PHE A 640 -8.35 18.22 5.49
CA PHE A 640 -7.65 17.58 4.38
C PHE A 640 -6.14 17.76 4.54
N THR A 641 -5.36 16.69 4.36
CA THR A 641 -3.90 16.77 4.31
C THR A 641 -3.37 16.03 3.09
N THR A 642 -2.37 16.59 2.40
CA THR A 642 -1.72 15.99 1.24
C THR A 642 -0.29 16.49 1.07
N SER A 643 0.38 16.13 -0.02
CA SER A 643 1.72 16.58 -0.39
C SER A 643 1.78 17.00 -1.85
N THR A 644 2.52 18.08 -2.14
CA THR A 644 2.72 18.56 -3.52
C THR A 644 3.45 17.52 -4.39
N ARG A 645 4.39 16.78 -3.81
CA ARG A 645 5.17 15.76 -4.53
C ARG A 645 4.56 14.35 -4.47
N ASP A 646 3.29 14.24 -4.10
CA ASP A 646 2.55 12.96 -4.24
C ASP A 646 2.33 12.67 -5.73
N ASP A 647 3.17 11.81 -6.29
CA ASP A 647 3.12 11.37 -7.68
C ASP A 647 2.37 10.04 -7.85
N ARG A 648 1.70 9.59 -6.79
CA ARG A 648 0.80 8.43 -6.76
C ARG A 648 -0.66 8.87 -6.80
N VAL A 649 -1.11 9.54 -5.75
CA VAL A 649 -2.45 10.14 -5.65
C VAL A 649 -2.34 11.64 -5.84
N HIS A 650 -2.91 12.14 -6.91
CA HIS A 650 -2.79 13.54 -7.32
C HIS A 650 -3.32 14.49 -6.23
N PRO A 651 -2.55 15.51 -5.79
CA PRO A 651 -2.99 16.46 -4.76
C PRO A 651 -4.25 17.25 -5.15
N GLY A 652 -4.53 17.35 -6.45
CA GLY A 652 -5.76 17.96 -6.98
C GLY A 652 -7.04 17.37 -6.41
N HIS A 653 -7.08 16.11 -5.98
CA HIS A 653 -8.23 15.54 -5.31
C HIS A 653 -8.59 16.28 -4.02
N ALA A 654 -7.60 16.48 -3.15
CA ALA A 654 -7.78 17.19 -1.89
C ALA A 654 -8.02 18.70 -2.13
N ARG A 655 -7.24 19.31 -3.04
CA ARG A 655 -7.36 20.73 -3.39
C ARG A 655 -8.76 21.06 -3.89
N LYS A 656 -9.29 20.32 -4.86
CA LYS A 656 -10.62 20.55 -5.45
C LYS A 656 -11.75 20.36 -4.44
N MET A 657 -11.67 19.29 -3.64
CA MET A 657 -12.70 19.04 -2.60
C MET A 657 -12.70 20.15 -1.56
N MET A 658 -11.52 20.57 -1.07
CA MET A 658 -11.40 21.71 -0.16
C MET A 658 -12.00 22.98 -0.76
N ALA A 659 -11.64 23.34 -2.00
CA ALA A 659 -12.13 24.53 -2.66
C ALA A 659 -13.66 24.53 -2.81
N LYS A 660 -14.23 23.39 -3.22
CA LYS A 660 -15.69 23.23 -3.36
C LYS A 660 -16.41 23.34 -2.02
N MET A 661 -15.94 22.65 -0.99
CA MET A 661 -16.56 22.71 0.34
C MET A 661 -16.43 24.10 0.98
N GLU A 662 -15.28 24.78 0.82
CA GLU A 662 -15.07 26.14 1.31
C GLU A 662 -16.02 27.13 0.62
N ALA A 663 -16.17 27.05 -0.70
CA ALA A 663 -17.10 27.88 -1.47
C ALA A 663 -18.57 27.67 -1.09
N GLN A 664 -18.92 26.47 -0.63
CA GLN A 664 -20.25 26.13 -0.11
C GLN A 664 -20.43 26.49 1.39
N GLY A 665 -19.43 27.09 2.03
CA GLY A 665 -19.50 27.53 3.42
C GLY A 665 -19.37 26.45 4.48
N HIS A 666 -18.86 25.26 4.10
CA HIS A 666 -18.64 24.15 5.05
C HIS A 666 -17.39 24.38 5.92
N SER A 667 -17.38 23.77 7.10
CA SER A 667 -16.26 23.85 8.04
C SER A 667 -15.12 22.92 7.63
N VAL A 668 -14.14 23.48 6.93
CA VAL A 668 -13.01 22.74 6.37
C VAL A 668 -11.68 23.45 6.60
N LEU A 669 -10.64 22.66 6.80
CA LEU A 669 -9.24 23.08 6.86
C LEU A 669 -8.41 22.25 5.88
N TYR A 670 -7.29 22.81 5.45
CA TYR A 670 -6.42 22.19 4.48
C TYR A 670 -4.95 22.43 4.81
N TYR A 671 -4.15 21.39 4.75
CA TYR A 671 -2.70 21.52 4.84
C TYR A 671 -2.02 20.62 3.78
N GLU A 672 -1.12 21.21 3.00
CA GLU A 672 -0.33 20.53 1.99
C GLU A 672 1.16 20.71 2.28
N ASN A 673 1.86 19.60 2.52
CA ASN A 673 3.31 19.62 2.63
C ASN A 673 3.92 19.79 1.23
N ILE A 674 4.78 20.79 1.06
CA ILE A 674 5.43 21.07 -0.24
C ILE A 674 6.41 19.97 -0.64
N GLU A 675 7.05 19.32 0.35
CA GLU A 675 7.87 18.13 0.18
C GLU A 675 7.12 16.88 0.67
N GLY A 676 7.68 15.72 0.40
CA GLY A 676 7.08 14.45 0.75
C GLY A 676 6.20 13.91 -0.38
N GLY A 677 6.36 12.62 -0.69
CA GLY A 677 5.53 11.91 -1.64
C GLY A 677 4.23 11.42 -1.01
N HIS A 678 3.74 10.27 -1.43
CA HIS A 678 2.48 9.68 -0.93
C HIS A 678 2.47 9.39 0.58
N GLY A 679 3.63 9.28 1.22
CA GLY A 679 3.75 9.19 2.68
C GLY A 679 3.50 10.50 3.44
N GLY A 680 3.27 11.62 2.76
CA GLY A 680 2.96 12.93 3.35
C GLY A 680 4.17 13.71 3.87
N ALA A 681 5.36 13.09 4.00
CA ALA A 681 6.54 13.69 4.59
C ALA A 681 7.85 13.12 4.01
N ALA A 682 8.87 13.96 3.87
CA ALA A 682 10.21 13.57 3.42
C ALA A 682 11.17 13.25 4.59
N ASN A 683 10.87 13.70 5.80
CA ASN A 683 11.69 13.50 7.00
C ASN A 683 10.86 13.42 8.28
N ASN A 684 11.51 13.10 9.41
CA ASN A 684 10.84 12.91 10.69
C ASN A 684 10.16 14.18 11.22
N LYS A 685 10.76 15.37 11.00
CA LYS A 685 10.17 16.64 11.42
C LYS A 685 8.85 16.92 10.71
N GLN A 686 8.83 16.74 9.38
CA GLN A 686 7.61 16.88 8.60
C GLN A 686 6.55 15.84 9.03
N SER A 687 6.97 14.59 9.28
CA SER A 687 6.08 13.54 9.77
C SER A 687 5.48 13.87 11.14
N ALA A 688 6.28 14.39 12.08
CA ALA A 688 5.80 14.84 13.39
C ALA A 688 4.79 15.98 13.26
N PHE A 689 5.07 16.97 12.42
CA PHE A 689 4.17 18.09 12.16
C PHE A 689 2.82 17.63 11.56
N MET A 690 2.86 16.79 10.51
CA MET A 690 1.65 16.27 9.84
C MET A 690 0.76 15.47 10.82
N GLN A 691 1.37 14.71 11.71
CA GLN A 691 0.64 13.97 12.75
C GLN A 691 0.12 14.91 13.84
N ALA A 692 0.94 15.86 14.30
CA ALA A 692 0.54 16.83 15.32
C ALA A 692 -0.66 17.67 14.88
N ILE A 693 -0.69 18.15 13.61
CA ILE A 693 -1.82 18.94 13.09
C ILE A 693 -3.12 18.10 13.04
N ALA A 694 -3.01 16.81 12.65
CA ALA A 694 -4.15 15.90 12.61
C ALA A 694 -4.72 15.63 14.02
N TYR A 695 -3.86 15.30 14.98
CA TYR A 695 -4.32 15.04 16.36
C TYR A 695 -4.79 16.31 17.07
N SER A 696 -4.18 17.46 16.83
CA SER A 696 -4.64 18.74 17.38
C SER A 696 -6.02 19.11 16.86
N PHE A 697 -6.28 18.88 15.56
CA PHE A 697 -7.60 19.04 14.98
C PHE A 697 -8.63 18.12 15.65
N LEU A 698 -8.34 16.82 15.76
CA LEU A 698 -9.24 15.84 16.39
C LEU A 698 -9.53 16.19 17.87
N LYS A 699 -8.49 16.55 18.63
CA LYS A 699 -8.64 16.94 20.03
C LYS A 699 -9.55 18.17 20.18
N LYS A 700 -9.32 19.20 19.36
CA LYS A 700 -10.14 20.43 19.37
C LYS A 700 -11.61 20.13 19.09
N GLN A 701 -11.92 19.13 18.25
CA GLN A 701 -13.30 18.79 17.88
C GLN A 701 -13.98 17.86 18.89
N LEU A 702 -13.25 16.96 19.54
CA LEU A 702 -13.84 15.83 20.27
C LEU A 702 -13.72 15.92 21.79
N PHE A 703 -12.64 16.53 22.33
CA PHE A 703 -12.45 16.64 23.78
C PHE A 703 -13.26 17.82 24.38
N GLY A 704 -13.68 18.78 23.55
CA GLY A 704 -14.35 19.99 24.01
C GLY A 704 -13.36 21.10 24.39
N LYS A 705 -13.85 22.31 24.63
CA LYS A 705 -13.02 23.34 25.26
C LYS A 705 -12.75 22.89 26.70
N GLU A 706 -11.50 22.65 27.06
CA GLU A 706 -11.13 22.68 28.45
C GLU A 706 -11.57 24.04 28.99
N SER A 707 -12.34 24.02 30.08
CA SER A 707 -12.60 25.22 30.86
C SER A 707 -11.24 25.80 31.23
N GLN A 708 -10.92 26.96 30.69
CA GLN A 708 -9.76 27.77 31.07
C GLN A 708 -9.67 27.99 32.57
#